data_49a98a52c3b4745bef234f24f6cce2bf
#
_entry.id   49a98a52c3b4745bef234f24f6cce2bf
#
_cell.length_a   1.000
_cell.length_b   1.000
_cell.length_c   1.000
_cell.angle_alpha   90.00
_cell.angle_beta   90.00
_cell.angle_gamma   90.00
#
_symmetry.space_group_name_H-M   'P 1'
#
loop_
_entity.id
_entity.type
_entity.pdbx_description
1 polymer ?
#
loop_
_entity_poly.entity_id
_entity_poly.type
_entity_poly.pdbx_seq_one_letter_code
_entity_poly.pdbx_strand_id
1 'polypeptide(L)'
;LLVLDDYHLAQGPVLDRCLQFFLNHLPAGLVVMVTSRQRPDWHLARLRLTRQLLEINEQDLRLTQAESMAVLDRHSRSLDSEALQSLILRSEGWVAGLRFWLLAATEAGDESALSQALRGSEVLIREYLLEEVIDCLPADVQAFLYETACLERFCAELCNAARDSHDSVEMLRYLQAHQVFLVPLDEQGRWFRYHHLFSDLLRARQTADAQTTRLHLNACRWFSAQGQLDEAVEQALRAGHLDVAANLVQNLSEEQLLAEQNVGMLLRWKMDLPDDLLTSTPRLIVLYAWALGLACQLDAAEELANQLSRFLPAPSATAQKSMLAQWLALSGFIARGRGDSEKTERYCREALLTLPQRRYGQRLVCLSTLANLAVAEGDLWRARVLNRDALELAQRVANPLFEALAHYDRARVLQARGEIIRALDEVRQGQQRLKGLSSVRLYAVRARLTLYEGYLLTLRLQVDEGRALLLAGLAEARACRDISVLIGHCVIATMEGCAGRFAEAFAELAEAERLMHIWDVPPIYYLAMITLVKCELWLIQGRIDLAEAWLLRLTQTYNGGLGAAAPECHPQLPQHIELQRAVLERIQGDEAASEQRLQALEQRAQEVGAQLLRLIAMTQQIALLLNQGRQDEARTLLIRSVQASAGGALLPFRVLLAEHSQWLHEQLLQAPFCKLCNALREKFPACFKPAAPEAAHGSDCLSVRELGVLQLIAQGCSNQEISEQLFISLHTVKTHASHINSKLGVERRTQAVARAKILGLLG
;
A
#
# COMPACT_ATOMS: atom_id res chain seq x y z
N LEU A 1 -26.21 30.30 -34.18
CA LEU A 1 -25.14 29.29 -34.12
C LEU A 1 -24.96 28.68 -35.53
N LEU A 2 -23.73 28.66 -36.06
CA LEU A 2 -23.34 27.91 -37.23
C LEU A 2 -22.43 26.75 -36.74
N VAL A 3 -22.76 25.52 -37.11
CA VAL A 3 -21.95 24.33 -36.78
C VAL A 3 -21.34 23.76 -38.05
N LEU A 4 -20.03 23.60 -38.04
CA LEU A 4 -19.26 22.90 -39.09
C LEU A 4 -18.72 21.62 -38.46
N ASP A 5 -19.41 20.53 -38.70
CA ASP A 5 -19.04 19.23 -38.18
C ASP A 5 -18.05 18.52 -39.11
N ASP A 6 -17.09 17.81 -38.56
CA ASP A 6 -16.05 17.06 -39.26
C ASP A 6 -15.33 17.89 -40.32
N TYR A 7 -14.99 19.13 -40.01
CA TYR A 7 -14.37 20.09 -40.94
C TYR A 7 -13.15 19.55 -41.70
N HIS A 8 -12.39 18.64 -41.07
CA HIS A 8 -11.23 18.01 -41.67
C HIS A 8 -11.52 17.25 -42.99
N LEU A 9 -12.75 16.81 -43.22
CA LEU A 9 -13.16 16.15 -44.45
C LEU A 9 -13.32 17.13 -45.64
N ALA A 10 -13.59 18.40 -45.33
CA ALA A 10 -13.78 19.45 -46.33
C ALA A 10 -12.58 20.42 -46.42
N GLN A 11 -11.58 20.25 -45.57
CA GLN A 11 -10.43 21.14 -45.46
C GLN A 11 -9.67 21.28 -46.79
N GLY A 12 -9.34 22.52 -47.17
CA GLY A 12 -8.55 22.78 -48.37
C GLY A 12 -8.25 24.27 -48.54
N PRO A 13 -7.19 24.62 -49.33
CA PRO A 13 -6.64 25.98 -49.38
C PRO A 13 -7.64 27.08 -49.79
N VAL A 14 -8.68 26.71 -50.54
CA VAL A 14 -9.71 27.66 -50.99
C VAL A 14 -10.73 27.87 -49.89
N LEU A 15 -11.24 26.77 -49.31
CA LEU A 15 -12.23 26.81 -48.22
C LEU A 15 -11.64 27.45 -46.97
N ASP A 16 -10.41 27.12 -46.63
CA ASP A 16 -9.73 27.67 -45.44
C ASP A 16 -9.60 29.21 -45.56
N ARG A 17 -9.22 29.74 -46.74
CA ARG A 17 -9.16 31.18 -46.99
C ARG A 17 -10.53 31.84 -46.87
N CYS A 18 -11.58 31.21 -47.42
CA CYS A 18 -12.93 31.71 -47.36
C CYS A 18 -13.45 31.76 -45.92
N LEU A 19 -13.24 30.68 -45.16
CA LEU A 19 -13.65 30.63 -43.76
C LEU A 19 -12.84 31.56 -42.89
N GLN A 20 -11.54 31.70 -43.12
CA GLN A 20 -10.74 32.68 -42.38
C GLN A 20 -11.20 34.11 -42.64
N PHE A 21 -11.57 34.45 -43.89
CA PHE A 21 -12.19 35.74 -44.19
C PHE A 21 -13.53 35.92 -43.47
N PHE A 22 -14.39 34.89 -43.49
CA PHE A 22 -15.68 34.90 -42.81
C PHE A 22 -15.51 35.07 -41.31
N LEU A 23 -14.60 34.31 -40.65
CA LEU A 23 -14.34 34.41 -39.21
C LEU A 23 -13.82 35.80 -38.81
N ASN A 24 -13.05 36.47 -39.66
CA ASN A 24 -12.54 37.80 -39.40
C ASN A 24 -13.63 38.92 -39.55
N HIS A 25 -14.77 38.59 -40.15
CA HIS A 25 -15.87 39.50 -40.42
C HIS A 25 -17.21 39.01 -39.86
N LEU A 26 -17.15 38.20 -38.80
CA LEU A 26 -18.35 37.67 -38.16
C LEU A 26 -19.26 38.81 -37.65
N PRO A 27 -20.57 38.81 -37.99
CA PRO A 27 -21.51 39.74 -37.42
C PRO A 27 -21.72 39.53 -35.92
N ALA A 28 -22.01 40.59 -35.21
CA ALA A 28 -22.30 40.51 -33.76
C ALA A 28 -23.46 39.56 -33.50
N GLY A 29 -23.29 38.60 -32.58
CA GLY A 29 -24.28 37.60 -32.22
C GLY A 29 -24.24 36.29 -32.98
N LEU A 30 -23.35 36.13 -34.00
CA LEU A 30 -23.10 34.84 -34.64
C LEU A 30 -21.97 34.09 -33.92
N VAL A 31 -22.23 32.85 -33.51
CA VAL A 31 -21.27 31.94 -32.96
C VAL A 31 -21.03 30.81 -33.98
N VAL A 32 -19.75 30.51 -34.24
CA VAL A 32 -19.34 29.42 -35.14
C VAL A 32 -18.71 28.35 -34.26
N MET A 33 -19.24 27.14 -34.35
CA MET A 33 -18.67 25.92 -33.71
C MET A 33 -18.09 25.05 -34.81
N VAL A 34 -16.87 24.59 -34.61
CA VAL A 34 -16.20 23.72 -35.59
C VAL A 34 -15.69 22.49 -34.84
N THR A 35 -16.06 21.30 -35.33
CA THR A 35 -15.40 20.04 -34.91
C THR A 35 -14.44 19.60 -35.99
N SER A 36 -13.27 19.11 -35.62
CA SER A 36 -12.26 18.64 -36.57
C SER A 36 -11.28 17.71 -35.86
N ARG A 37 -10.84 16.63 -36.53
CA ARG A 37 -9.76 15.75 -36.05
C ARG A 37 -8.37 16.39 -36.22
N GLN A 38 -8.25 17.38 -37.10
CA GLN A 38 -7.03 18.14 -37.35
C GLN A 38 -7.26 19.60 -37.07
N ARG A 39 -6.23 20.26 -36.59
CA ARG A 39 -6.28 21.70 -36.39
C ARG A 39 -6.34 22.41 -37.74
N PRO A 40 -7.36 23.23 -38.00
CA PRO A 40 -7.42 24.02 -39.22
C PRO A 40 -6.23 24.97 -39.37
N ASP A 41 -5.71 25.12 -40.59
CA ASP A 41 -4.61 26.03 -40.88
C ASP A 41 -5.10 27.48 -41.00
N TRP A 42 -5.77 27.93 -39.94
CA TRP A 42 -6.27 29.30 -39.83
C TRP A 42 -5.36 30.10 -38.89
N HIS A 43 -5.23 31.41 -39.15
CA HIS A 43 -4.44 32.30 -38.31
C HIS A 43 -5.14 32.57 -36.95
N LEU A 44 -5.25 31.57 -36.12
CA LEU A 44 -6.01 31.59 -34.85
C LEU A 44 -5.39 32.49 -33.77
N ALA A 45 -4.10 32.85 -33.91
CA ALA A 45 -3.39 33.65 -32.90
C ALA A 45 -4.08 34.98 -32.59
N ARG A 46 -4.64 35.66 -33.62
CA ARG A 46 -5.38 36.92 -33.45
C ARG A 46 -6.67 36.70 -32.64
N LEU A 47 -7.43 35.67 -32.97
CA LEU A 47 -8.69 35.33 -32.25
C LEU A 47 -8.44 34.98 -30.81
N ARG A 48 -7.30 34.31 -30.51
CA ARG A 48 -6.88 34.04 -29.12
C ARG A 48 -6.56 35.34 -28.37
N LEU A 49 -5.77 36.22 -28.95
CA LEU A 49 -5.39 37.50 -28.33
C LEU A 49 -6.60 38.37 -28.03
N THR A 50 -7.63 38.36 -28.90
CA THR A 50 -8.87 39.10 -28.72
C THR A 50 -9.92 38.37 -27.86
N ARG A 51 -9.61 37.19 -27.32
CA ARG A 51 -10.53 36.32 -26.56
C ARG A 51 -11.82 35.96 -27.30
N GLN A 52 -11.74 35.86 -28.61
CA GLN A 52 -12.86 35.50 -29.50
C GLN A 52 -12.82 34.01 -29.91
N LEU A 53 -11.86 33.26 -29.42
CA LEU A 53 -11.69 31.84 -29.69
C LEU A 53 -11.72 31.06 -28.36
N LEU A 54 -12.60 30.06 -28.28
CA LEU A 54 -12.58 29.00 -27.29
C LEU A 54 -12.08 27.71 -27.99
N GLU A 55 -10.96 27.19 -27.56
CA GLU A 55 -10.47 25.92 -28.06
C GLU A 55 -10.78 24.85 -26.99
N ILE A 56 -11.47 23.80 -27.40
CA ILE A 56 -11.74 22.61 -26.61
C ILE A 56 -10.95 21.48 -27.23
N ASN A 57 -10.00 20.95 -26.49
CA ASN A 57 -9.10 19.89 -26.94
C ASN A 57 -9.49 18.52 -26.36
N GLU A 58 -8.78 17.47 -26.76
CA GLU A 58 -9.03 16.11 -26.27
C GLU A 58 -9.01 16.00 -24.74
N GLN A 59 -8.09 16.72 -24.08
CA GLN A 59 -7.98 16.68 -22.61
C GLN A 59 -9.19 17.29 -21.92
N ASP A 60 -9.77 18.35 -22.50
CA ASP A 60 -10.98 19.00 -21.99
C ASP A 60 -12.23 18.13 -22.16
N LEU A 61 -12.21 17.21 -23.14
CA LEU A 61 -13.31 16.28 -23.44
C LEU A 61 -13.21 14.93 -22.72
N ARG A 62 -12.07 14.63 -22.08
CA ARG A 62 -11.92 13.41 -21.28
C ARG A 62 -12.78 13.48 -20.03
N LEU A 63 -13.55 12.43 -19.79
CA LEU A 63 -14.32 12.30 -18.57
C LEU A 63 -13.40 12.08 -17.37
N THR A 64 -13.65 12.81 -16.31
CA THR A 64 -13.06 12.54 -15.00
C THR A 64 -13.58 11.20 -14.45
N GLN A 65 -12.91 10.65 -13.46
CA GLN A 65 -13.37 9.42 -12.79
C GLN A 65 -14.80 9.55 -12.26
N ALA A 66 -15.15 10.70 -11.67
CA ALA A 66 -16.48 10.96 -11.14
C ALA A 66 -17.55 11.05 -12.25
N GLU A 67 -17.25 11.69 -13.37
CA GLU A 67 -18.14 11.77 -14.54
C GLU A 67 -18.29 10.40 -15.21
N SER A 68 -17.21 9.63 -15.34
CA SER A 68 -17.24 8.25 -15.86
C SER A 68 -18.13 7.36 -14.99
N MET A 69 -18.01 7.46 -13.66
CA MET A 69 -18.90 6.78 -12.72
C MET A 69 -20.35 7.22 -12.90
N ALA A 70 -20.62 8.51 -12.99
CA ALA A 70 -21.97 9.03 -13.18
C ALA A 70 -22.63 8.58 -14.50
N VAL A 71 -21.83 8.38 -15.56
CA VAL A 71 -22.32 7.80 -16.84
C VAL A 71 -22.66 6.32 -16.68
N LEU A 72 -21.81 5.57 -15.97
CA LEU A 72 -22.00 4.14 -15.76
C LEU A 72 -23.16 3.86 -14.79
N ASP A 73 -23.29 4.60 -13.70
CA ASP A 73 -24.38 4.46 -12.71
C ASP A 73 -25.78 4.66 -13.30
N ARG A 74 -25.90 5.49 -14.34
CA ARG A 74 -27.19 5.70 -15.03
C ARG A 74 -27.66 4.50 -15.84
N HIS A 75 -26.73 3.60 -16.22
CA HIS A 75 -27.00 2.52 -17.18
C HIS A 75 -26.80 1.13 -16.61
N SER A 76 -26.10 0.96 -15.47
CA SER A 76 -25.77 -0.33 -14.88
C SER A 76 -26.15 -0.43 -13.41
N ARG A 77 -27.09 -1.32 -13.08
CA ARG A 77 -27.63 -1.49 -11.71
C ARG A 77 -26.85 -2.45 -10.80
N SER A 78 -25.77 -3.11 -11.27
CA SER A 78 -25.11 -4.17 -10.49
C SER A 78 -23.64 -4.42 -10.86
N LEU A 79 -22.80 -3.37 -10.92
CA LEU A 79 -21.38 -3.57 -11.17
C LEU A 79 -20.61 -3.70 -9.86
N ASP A 80 -19.71 -4.69 -9.78
CA ASP A 80 -18.71 -4.79 -8.72
C ASP A 80 -17.75 -3.59 -8.80
N SER A 81 -17.47 -2.98 -7.66
CA SER A 81 -16.65 -1.77 -7.54
C SER A 81 -15.24 -1.93 -8.18
N GLU A 82 -14.66 -3.13 -8.13
CA GLU A 82 -13.32 -3.40 -8.66
C GLU A 82 -13.31 -3.47 -10.20
N ALA A 83 -14.33 -4.11 -10.79
CA ALA A 83 -14.50 -4.17 -12.24
C ALA A 83 -14.77 -2.79 -12.83
N LEU A 84 -15.57 -1.98 -12.14
CA LEU A 84 -15.86 -0.60 -12.52
C LEU A 84 -14.62 0.29 -12.51
N GLN A 85 -13.80 0.21 -11.46
CA GLN A 85 -12.54 0.94 -11.39
C GLN A 85 -11.56 0.54 -12.49
N SER A 86 -11.45 -0.76 -12.77
CA SER A 86 -10.60 -1.28 -13.85
C SER A 86 -11.03 -0.75 -15.22
N LEU A 87 -12.33 -0.70 -15.48
CA LEU A 87 -12.88 -0.17 -16.72
C LEU A 87 -12.58 1.33 -16.89
N ILE A 88 -12.80 2.11 -15.84
CA ILE A 88 -12.54 3.57 -15.85
C ILE A 88 -11.06 3.84 -16.09
N LEU A 89 -10.17 3.09 -15.44
CA LEU A 89 -8.73 3.22 -15.64
C LEU A 89 -8.29 2.86 -17.06
N ARG A 90 -8.85 1.80 -17.63
CA ARG A 90 -8.53 1.37 -19.02
C ARG A 90 -9.08 2.31 -20.09
N SER A 91 -10.25 2.91 -19.86
CA SER A 91 -10.85 3.86 -20.81
C SER A 91 -10.15 5.22 -20.82
N GLU A 92 -9.37 5.56 -19.80
CA GLU A 92 -8.70 6.87 -19.62
C GLU A 92 -9.65 8.07 -19.86
N GLY A 93 -10.92 7.92 -19.55
CA GLY A 93 -11.95 8.93 -19.77
C GLY A 93 -12.42 9.08 -21.23
N TRP A 94 -12.05 8.16 -22.12
CA TRP A 94 -12.50 8.16 -23.49
C TRP A 94 -13.98 7.74 -23.59
N VAL A 95 -14.84 8.71 -23.97
CA VAL A 95 -16.31 8.55 -23.99
C VAL A 95 -16.76 7.39 -24.90
N ALA A 96 -16.15 7.26 -26.09
CA ALA A 96 -16.53 6.19 -27.02
C ALA A 96 -16.19 4.80 -26.45
N GLY A 97 -15.06 4.65 -25.77
CA GLY A 97 -14.70 3.40 -25.09
C GLY A 97 -15.72 2.98 -24.03
N LEU A 98 -16.16 3.92 -23.21
CA LEU A 98 -17.23 3.69 -22.22
C LEU A 98 -18.57 3.35 -22.89
N ARG A 99 -18.89 4.01 -24.00
CA ARG A 99 -20.13 3.76 -24.74
C ARG A 99 -20.15 2.36 -25.40
N PHE A 100 -19.06 1.91 -25.99
CA PHE A 100 -18.96 0.55 -26.54
C PHE A 100 -19.14 -0.51 -25.45
N TRP A 101 -18.57 -0.25 -24.26
CA TRP A 101 -18.78 -1.13 -23.13
C TRP A 101 -20.27 -1.18 -22.70
N LEU A 102 -20.94 -0.03 -22.61
CA LEU A 102 -22.38 0.05 -22.29
C LEU A 102 -23.23 -0.71 -23.31
N LEU A 103 -22.92 -0.61 -24.60
CA LEU A 103 -23.63 -1.33 -25.66
C LEU A 103 -23.48 -2.85 -25.48
N ALA A 104 -22.25 -3.34 -25.27
CA ALA A 104 -21.98 -4.74 -25.04
C ALA A 104 -22.64 -5.27 -23.75
N ALA A 105 -22.70 -4.45 -22.70
CA ALA A 105 -23.35 -4.81 -21.44
C ALA A 105 -24.89 -4.89 -21.55
N THR A 106 -25.51 -4.08 -22.43
CA THR A 106 -26.96 -4.15 -22.67
C THR A 106 -27.37 -5.40 -23.48
N GLU A 107 -26.50 -5.93 -24.32
CA GLU A 107 -26.75 -7.16 -25.10
C GLU A 107 -26.62 -8.44 -24.28
N ALA A 108 -25.87 -8.42 -23.19
CA ALA A 108 -25.48 -9.61 -22.44
C ALA A 108 -26.48 -10.09 -21.34
N GLY A 109 -27.35 -9.25 -20.85
CA GLY A 109 -28.60 -9.58 -20.12
C GLY A 109 -28.54 -10.23 -18.73
N ASP A 110 -27.42 -10.70 -18.18
CA ASP A 110 -27.33 -11.38 -16.86
C ASP A 110 -25.94 -11.24 -16.18
N GLU A 111 -25.86 -11.51 -14.86
CA GLU A 111 -24.65 -11.29 -14.02
C GLU A 111 -23.40 -12.10 -14.43
N SER A 112 -23.56 -13.21 -15.15
CA SER A 112 -22.43 -13.95 -15.77
C SER A 112 -21.88 -13.24 -17.01
N ALA A 113 -22.53 -12.18 -17.43
CA ALA A 113 -22.31 -11.44 -18.67
C ALA A 113 -21.20 -10.36 -18.56
N LEU A 114 -20.68 -10.05 -17.37
CA LEU A 114 -19.66 -9.00 -17.21
C LEU A 114 -18.37 -9.35 -17.97
N SER A 115 -17.91 -10.58 -17.86
CA SER A 115 -16.75 -11.08 -18.63
C SER A 115 -17.05 -11.21 -20.13
N GLN A 116 -18.31 -11.44 -20.50
CA GLN A 116 -18.75 -11.43 -21.91
C GLN A 116 -18.89 -10.00 -22.45
N ALA A 117 -19.43 -9.06 -21.66
CA ALA A 117 -19.55 -7.66 -22.04
C ALA A 117 -18.17 -7.00 -22.22
N LEU A 118 -17.19 -7.33 -21.37
CA LEU A 118 -15.80 -6.88 -21.54
C LEU A 118 -15.20 -7.39 -22.85
N ARG A 119 -15.39 -8.65 -23.20
CA ARG A 119 -14.92 -9.24 -24.46
C ARG A 119 -15.68 -8.69 -25.68
N GLY A 120 -17.00 -8.50 -25.56
CA GLY A 120 -17.82 -7.91 -26.63
C GLY A 120 -17.43 -6.46 -26.92
N SER A 121 -17.21 -5.65 -25.88
CA SER A 121 -16.73 -4.27 -26.05
C SER A 121 -15.34 -4.19 -26.69
N GLU A 122 -14.44 -5.13 -26.37
CA GLU A 122 -13.12 -5.22 -27.00
C GLU A 122 -13.21 -5.48 -28.51
N VAL A 123 -14.19 -6.27 -28.96
CA VAL A 123 -14.44 -6.52 -30.39
C VAL A 123 -14.92 -5.25 -31.08
N LEU A 124 -15.93 -4.57 -30.54
CA LEU A 124 -16.48 -3.34 -31.12
C LEU A 124 -15.45 -2.19 -31.15
N ILE A 125 -14.68 -2.02 -30.08
CA ILE A 125 -13.58 -1.05 -30.01
C ILE A 125 -12.52 -1.38 -31.06
N ARG A 126 -12.21 -2.66 -31.20
CA ARG A 126 -11.22 -3.13 -32.19
C ARG A 126 -11.67 -2.83 -33.62
N GLU A 127 -12.90 -3.15 -33.97
CA GLU A 127 -13.47 -2.88 -35.30
C GLU A 127 -13.44 -1.38 -35.60
N TYR A 128 -13.93 -0.55 -34.66
CA TYR A 128 -13.92 0.90 -34.84
C TYR A 128 -12.50 1.47 -35.04
N LEU A 129 -11.54 1.06 -34.17
CA LEU A 129 -10.17 1.58 -34.28
C LEU A 129 -9.46 1.12 -35.56
N LEU A 130 -9.82 -0.04 -36.09
CA LEU A 130 -9.28 -0.54 -37.34
C LEU A 130 -9.81 0.22 -38.55
N GLU A 131 -11.13 0.24 -38.70
CA GLU A 131 -11.79 0.79 -39.86
C GLU A 131 -11.71 2.32 -39.94
N GLU A 132 -11.92 2.99 -38.82
CA GLU A 132 -12.04 4.44 -38.76
C GLU A 132 -10.72 5.17 -38.45
N VAL A 133 -9.70 4.46 -37.97
CA VAL A 133 -8.42 5.07 -37.59
C VAL A 133 -7.28 4.47 -38.37
N ILE A 134 -6.97 3.19 -38.26
CA ILE A 134 -5.75 2.61 -38.77
C ILE A 134 -5.81 2.51 -40.31
N ASP A 135 -6.88 2.01 -40.89
CA ASP A 135 -7.02 1.79 -42.31
C ASP A 135 -7.09 3.09 -43.11
N CYS A 136 -7.39 4.22 -42.44
CA CYS A 136 -7.37 5.56 -43.05
C CYS A 136 -5.97 6.21 -43.07
N LEU A 137 -4.96 5.62 -42.38
CA LEU A 137 -3.61 6.19 -42.33
C LEU A 137 -2.74 5.73 -43.51
N PRO A 138 -1.72 6.54 -43.90
CA PRO A 138 -0.71 6.13 -44.89
C PRO A 138 -0.01 4.82 -44.46
N ALA A 139 0.40 4.01 -45.43
CA ALA A 139 1.00 2.70 -45.18
C ALA A 139 2.28 2.72 -44.34
N ASP A 140 3.10 3.77 -44.51
CA ASP A 140 4.32 4.00 -43.73
C ASP A 140 4.03 4.36 -42.28
N VAL A 141 2.93 5.10 -42.00
CA VAL A 141 2.47 5.41 -40.67
C VAL A 141 1.89 4.16 -39.99
N GLN A 142 1.13 3.34 -40.73
CA GLN A 142 0.62 2.05 -40.21
C GLN A 142 1.80 1.13 -39.81
N ALA A 143 2.82 1.01 -40.66
CA ALA A 143 4.04 0.24 -40.38
C ALA A 143 4.73 0.76 -39.10
N PHE A 144 4.88 2.08 -38.96
CA PHE A 144 5.45 2.71 -37.79
C PHE A 144 4.67 2.35 -36.53
N LEU A 145 3.33 2.41 -36.55
CA LEU A 145 2.46 2.06 -35.42
C LEU A 145 2.66 0.60 -34.99
N TYR A 146 2.64 -0.33 -35.95
CA TYR A 146 2.83 -1.75 -35.63
C TYR A 146 4.25 -2.04 -35.11
N GLU A 147 5.29 -1.45 -35.70
CA GLU A 147 6.67 -1.67 -35.26
C GLU A 147 6.94 -1.10 -33.86
N THR A 148 6.34 0.04 -33.51
CA THR A 148 6.56 0.71 -32.22
C THR A 148 5.57 0.29 -31.12
N ALA A 149 4.54 -0.49 -31.46
CA ALA A 149 3.54 -0.99 -30.50
C ALA A 149 4.15 -1.88 -29.39
N CYS A 150 5.31 -2.49 -29.66
CA CYS A 150 6.06 -3.29 -28.69
C CYS A 150 6.66 -2.45 -27.53
N LEU A 151 6.76 -1.13 -27.70
CA LEU A 151 7.31 -0.22 -26.72
C LEU A 151 6.20 0.35 -25.83
N GLU A 152 6.41 0.36 -24.51
CA GLU A 152 5.43 0.93 -23.55
C GLU A 152 5.50 2.46 -23.54
N ARG A 153 6.70 2.99 -23.66
CA ARG A 153 6.99 4.40 -23.81
C ARG A 153 8.10 4.56 -24.83
N PHE A 154 8.07 5.61 -25.59
CA PHE A 154 9.04 5.83 -26.66
C PHE A 154 9.31 7.31 -26.92
N CYS A 155 10.47 7.56 -27.49
CA CYS A 155 10.88 8.83 -28.08
C CYS A 155 11.37 8.58 -29.49
N ALA A 156 11.61 9.63 -30.26
CA ALA A 156 12.06 9.50 -31.65
C ALA A 156 13.37 8.71 -31.78
N GLU A 157 14.32 8.94 -30.90
CA GLU A 157 15.61 8.27 -30.87
C GLU A 157 15.48 6.76 -30.60
N LEU A 158 14.63 6.38 -29.65
CA LEU A 158 14.34 4.98 -29.36
C LEU A 158 13.63 4.30 -30.54
N CYS A 159 12.62 4.95 -31.14
CA CYS A 159 11.94 4.42 -32.31
C CYS A 159 12.91 4.23 -33.49
N ASN A 160 13.79 5.20 -33.74
CA ASN A 160 14.84 5.07 -34.76
C ASN A 160 15.76 3.90 -34.48
N ALA A 161 16.22 3.75 -33.24
CA ALA A 161 17.11 2.66 -32.87
C ALA A 161 16.43 1.28 -32.98
N ALA A 162 15.17 1.17 -32.50
CA ALA A 162 14.41 -0.09 -32.56
C ALA A 162 14.13 -0.53 -33.98
N ARG A 163 13.70 0.39 -34.83
CA ARG A 163 13.32 0.16 -36.25
C ARG A 163 14.53 0.13 -37.22
N ASP A 164 15.69 0.58 -36.76
CA ASP A 164 16.86 0.80 -37.62
C ASP A 164 16.53 1.80 -38.76
N SER A 165 15.93 2.95 -38.40
CA SER A 165 15.42 3.99 -39.31
C SER A 165 15.81 5.39 -38.82
N HIS A 166 15.44 6.44 -39.57
CA HIS A 166 15.73 7.84 -39.22
C HIS A 166 14.52 8.77 -39.35
N ASP A 167 13.33 8.23 -39.63
CA ASP A 167 12.09 8.93 -39.95
C ASP A 167 11.17 9.18 -38.76
N SER A 168 11.52 8.68 -37.58
CA SER A 168 10.59 8.65 -36.43
C SER A 168 10.16 10.03 -35.93
N VAL A 169 10.98 11.07 -36.11
CA VAL A 169 10.59 12.46 -35.80
C VAL A 169 9.42 12.92 -36.67
N GLU A 170 9.44 12.59 -37.93
CA GLU A 170 8.38 12.95 -38.90
C GLU A 170 7.11 12.16 -38.61
N MET A 171 7.24 10.85 -38.31
CA MET A 171 6.13 9.96 -37.94
C MET A 171 5.43 10.43 -36.68
N LEU A 172 6.19 10.73 -35.62
CA LEU A 172 5.60 11.24 -34.35
C LEU A 172 4.93 12.60 -34.55
N ARG A 173 5.50 13.48 -35.34
CA ARG A 173 4.88 14.76 -35.68
C ARG A 173 3.57 14.56 -36.44
N TYR A 174 3.55 13.61 -37.39
CA TYR A 174 2.34 13.25 -38.13
C TYR A 174 1.25 12.75 -37.18
N LEU A 175 1.58 11.80 -36.30
CA LEU A 175 0.64 11.24 -35.30
C LEU A 175 0.08 12.31 -34.35
N GLN A 176 0.92 13.26 -33.92
CA GLN A 176 0.48 14.39 -33.10
C GLN A 176 -0.47 15.33 -33.86
N ALA A 177 -0.12 15.67 -35.11
CA ALA A 177 -0.92 16.57 -35.94
C ALA A 177 -2.31 15.99 -36.25
N HIS A 178 -2.39 14.67 -36.42
CA HIS A 178 -3.63 13.94 -36.68
C HIS A 178 -4.33 13.37 -35.46
N GLN A 179 -3.79 13.65 -34.25
CA GLN A 179 -4.36 13.19 -32.95
C GLN A 179 -4.59 11.67 -32.88
N VAL A 180 -3.65 10.89 -33.39
CA VAL A 180 -3.76 9.41 -33.45
C VAL A 180 -3.33 8.79 -32.13
N PHE A 181 -4.19 8.84 -31.10
CA PHE A 181 -4.06 8.14 -29.80
C PHE A 181 -2.66 8.20 -29.16
N LEU A 182 -1.90 9.26 -29.41
CA LEU A 182 -0.57 9.50 -28.86
C LEU A 182 -0.65 10.37 -27.61
N VAL A 183 -0.21 9.84 -26.47
CA VAL A 183 -0.25 10.53 -25.17
C VAL A 183 1.16 11.01 -24.81
N PRO A 184 1.42 12.32 -24.64
CA PRO A 184 2.70 12.82 -24.18
C PRO A 184 2.89 12.47 -22.69
N LEU A 185 4.10 12.07 -22.32
CA LEU A 185 4.47 11.70 -20.94
C LEU A 185 5.30 12.79 -20.25
N ASP A 186 5.79 13.78 -21.00
CA ASP A 186 6.54 14.91 -20.47
C ASP A 186 6.01 16.26 -21.04
N GLU A 187 6.25 17.34 -20.32
CA GLU A 187 5.84 18.70 -20.74
C GLU A 187 6.54 19.17 -22.03
N GLN A 188 7.67 18.56 -22.36
CA GLN A 188 8.47 18.92 -23.54
C GLN A 188 8.03 18.16 -24.80
N GLY A 189 7.10 17.21 -24.67
CA GLY A 189 6.60 16.41 -25.79
C GLY A 189 7.70 15.56 -26.46
N ARG A 190 8.65 15.04 -25.70
CA ARG A 190 9.71 14.15 -26.18
C ARG A 190 9.40 12.68 -26.00
N TRP A 191 8.75 12.35 -24.85
CA TRP A 191 8.34 11.00 -24.52
C TRP A 191 6.86 10.82 -24.72
N PHE A 192 6.48 9.69 -25.32
CA PHE A 192 5.12 9.35 -25.67
C PHE A 192 4.80 7.92 -25.26
N ARG A 193 3.50 7.64 -25.15
CA ARG A 193 2.93 6.30 -25.19
C ARG A 193 1.67 6.31 -26.05
N TYR A 194 1.27 5.15 -26.48
CA TYR A 194 -0.08 5.01 -27.04
C TYR A 194 -1.13 4.94 -25.93
N HIS A 195 -2.35 5.35 -26.26
CA HIS A 195 -3.50 5.10 -25.39
C HIS A 195 -3.67 3.60 -25.19
N HIS A 196 -4.02 3.15 -23.97
CA HIS A 196 -4.03 1.71 -23.62
C HIS A 196 -4.82 0.85 -24.59
N LEU A 197 -6.08 1.21 -24.90
CA LEU A 197 -6.93 0.45 -25.80
C LEU A 197 -6.34 0.36 -27.23
N PHE A 198 -5.69 1.44 -27.69
CA PHE A 198 -5.03 1.47 -29.00
C PHE A 198 -3.74 0.63 -29.00
N SER A 199 -2.96 0.70 -27.94
CA SER A 199 -1.77 -0.12 -27.75
C SER A 199 -2.10 -1.61 -27.75
N ASP A 200 -3.16 -2.01 -27.00
CA ASP A 200 -3.59 -3.40 -26.92
C ASP A 200 -4.03 -3.95 -28.29
N LEU A 201 -4.71 -3.11 -29.08
CA LEU A 201 -5.09 -3.46 -30.47
C LEU A 201 -3.88 -3.68 -31.35
N LEU A 202 -2.91 -2.74 -31.34
CA LEU A 202 -1.70 -2.83 -32.17
C LEU A 202 -0.89 -4.09 -31.80
N ARG A 203 -0.72 -4.36 -30.51
CA ARG A 203 -0.01 -5.55 -30.00
C ARG A 203 -0.71 -6.85 -30.38
N ALA A 204 -2.04 -6.89 -30.37
CA ALA A 204 -2.79 -8.07 -30.73
C ALA A 204 -2.61 -8.49 -32.22
N ARG A 205 -2.14 -7.57 -33.05
CA ARG A 205 -1.82 -7.82 -34.47
C ARG A 205 -0.33 -8.09 -34.72
N GLN A 206 0.52 -7.84 -33.73
CA GLN A 206 1.94 -8.23 -33.86
C GLN A 206 2.02 -9.77 -33.80
N THR A 207 2.61 -10.35 -34.82
CA THR A 207 3.00 -11.78 -34.78
C THR A 207 4.33 -11.88 -34.03
N ALA A 208 4.47 -12.95 -33.23
CA ALA A 208 5.75 -13.29 -32.60
C ALA A 208 6.70 -13.82 -33.68
N ASP A 209 7.28 -12.94 -34.47
CA ASP A 209 8.18 -13.24 -35.57
C ASP A 209 9.59 -12.69 -35.33
N ALA A 210 10.50 -13.00 -36.27
CA ALA A 210 11.88 -12.54 -36.20
C ALA A 210 12.00 -11.01 -36.23
N GLN A 211 11.05 -10.30 -36.83
CA GLN A 211 11.04 -8.84 -36.89
C GLN A 211 10.74 -8.25 -35.49
N THR A 212 9.71 -8.75 -34.80
CA THR A 212 9.36 -8.34 -33.44
C THR A 212 10.51 -8.61 -32.46
N THR A 213 11.14 -9.78 -32.53
CA THR A 213 12.32 -10.12 -31.75
C THR A 213 13.46 -9.12 -32.00
N ARG A 214 13.72 -8.75 -33.27
CA ARG A 214 14.74 -7.76 -33.61
C ARG A 214 14.45 -6.37 -33.03
N LEU A 215 13.19 -5.92 -33.10
CA LEU A 215 12.75 -4.66 -32.51
C LEU A 215 13.04 -4.59 -31.01
N HIS A 216 12.65 -5.63 -30.27
CA HIS A 216 12.93 -5.75 -28.84
C HIS A 216 14.44 -5.77 -28.53
N LEU A 217 15.26 -6.52 -29.30
CA LEU A 217 16.71 -6.54 -29.10
C LEU A 217 17.38 -5.20 -29.38
N ASN A 218 16.95 -4.50 -30.40
CA ASN A 218 17.46 -3.17 -30.71
C ASN A 218 17.07 -2.15 -29.64
N ALA A 219 15.82 -2.19 -29.16
CA ALA A 219 15.36 -1.40 -28.01
C ALA A 219 16.16 -1.73 -26.74
N CYS A 220 16.41 -3.02 -26.46
CA CYS A 220 17.24 -3.47 -25.35
C CYS A 220 18.66 -2.84 -25.40
N ARG A 221 19.30 -2.85 -26.57
CA ARG A 221 20.63 -2.24 -26.76
C ARG A 221 20.60 -0.73 -26.51
N TRP A 222 19.57 -0.05 -27.02
CA TRP A 222 19.42 1.40 -26.84
C TRP A 222 19.24 1.73 -25.35
N PHE A 223 18.32 1.05 -24.63
CA PHE A 223 18.10 1.25 -23.20
C PHE A 223 19.36 0.95 -22.37
N SER A 224 20.09 -0.12 -22.71
CA SER A 224 21.37 -0.44 -22.08
C SER A 224 22.41 0.67 -22.27
N ALA A 225 22.50 1.24 -23.47
CA ALA A 225 23.42 2.34 -23.77
C ALA A 225 23.07 3.64 -23.02
N GLN A 226 21.78 3.85 -22.70
CA GLN A 226 21.30 4.95 -21.89
C GLN A 226 21.39 4.69 -20.36
N GLY A 227 21.86 3.50 -19.95
CA GLY A 227 21.91 3.10 -18.54
C GLY A 227 20.55 2.77 -17.92
N GLN A 228 19.51 2.63 -18.73
CA GLN A 228 18.15 2.26 -18.31
C GLN A 228 18.04 0.73 -18.32
N LEU A 229 18.66 0.10 -17.31
CA LEU A 229 18.82 -1.37 -17.27
C LEU A 229 17.47 -2.08 -17.05
N ASP A 230 16.55 -1.47 -16.36
CA ASP A 230 15.23 -2.04 -16.07
C ASP A 230 14.47 -2.29 -17.37
N GLU A 231 14.37 -1.27 -18.20
CA GLU A 231 13.73 -1.35 -19.51
C GLU A 231 14.50 -2.27 -20.48
N ALA A 232 15.83 -2.27 -20.38
CA ALA A 232 16.65 -3.18 -21.18
C ALA A 232 16.36 -4.65 -20.86
N VAL A 233 16.23 -5.00 -19.57
CA VAL A 233 15.89 -6.37 -19.15
C VAL A 233 14.49 -6.75 -19.67
N GLU A 234 13.50 -5.88 -19.52
CA GLU A 234 12.15 -6.15 -20.01
C GLU A 234 12.12 -6.39 -21.53
N GLN A 235 12.88 -5.61 -22.29
CA GLN A 235 12.96 -5.81 -23.73
C GLN A 235 13.69 -7.12 -24.10
N ALA A 236 14.70 -7.53 -23.33
CA ALA A 236 15.39 -8.82 -23.54
C ALA A 236 14.47 -10.02 -23.24
N LEU A 237 13.66 -9.93 -22.16
CA LEU A 237 12.67 -10.95 -21.82
C LEU A 237 11.60 -11.10 -22.88
N ARG A 238 11.08 -9.98 -23.39
CA ARG A 238 10.08 -9.98 -24.48
C ARG A 238 10.65 -10.49 -25.80
N ALA A 239 11.94 -10.31 -26.02
CA ALA A 239 12.64 -10.90 -27.16
C ALA A 239 12.86 -12.41 -27.02
N GLY A 240 12.60 -13.00 -25.86
CA GLY A 240 12.90 -14.41 -25.55
C GLY A 240 14.42 -14.69 -25.33
N HIS A 241 15.26 -13.64 -25.20
CA HIS A 241 16.69 -13.79 -24.96
C HIS A 241 16.98 -13.77 -23.45
N LEU A 242 16.67 -14.88 -22.78
CA LEU A 242 16.77 -15.03 -21.33
C LEU A 242 18.20 -14.91 -20.79
N ASP A 243 19.20 -15.34 -21.55
CA ASP A 243 20.62 -15.20 -21.26
C ASP A 243 21.06 -13.72 -21.27
N VAL A 244 20.57 -12.93 -22.21
CA VAL A 244 20.83 -11.48 -22.26
C VAL A 244 20.15 -10.79 -21.08
N ALA A 245 18.90 -11.15 -20.77
CA ALA A 245 18.18 -10.62 -19.61
C ALA A 245 18.94 -10.94 -18.30
N ALA A 246 19.36 -12.17 -18.07
CA ALA A 246 20.12 -12.56 -16.88
C ALA A 246 21.45 -11.79 -16.78
N ASN A 247 22.17 -11.60 -17.92
CA ASN A 247 23.38 -10.78 -17.96
C ASN A 247 23.13 -9.30 -17.61
N LEU A 248 22.02 -8.73 -18.03
CA LEU A 248 21.65 -7.36 -17.66
C LEU A 248 21.28 -7.26 -16.19
N VAL A 249 20.49 -8.20 -15.67
CA VAL A 249 20.10 -8.26 -14.25
C VAL A 249 21.31 -8.33 -13.34
N GLN A 250 22.33 -9.16 -13.66
CA GLN A 250 23.54 -9.21 -12.82
C GLN A 250 24.34 -7.90 -12.79
N ASN A 251 24.10 -6.96 -13.74
CA ASN A 251 24.72 -5.65 -13.76
C ASN A 251 23.96 -4.62 -12.93
N LEU A 252 22.74 -4.92 -12.46
CA LEU A 252 22.03 -4.08 -11.51
C LEU A 252 22.83 -3.87 -10.24
N SER A 253 22.71 -2.70 -9.68
CA SER A 253 23.40 -2.38 -8.44
C SER A 253 22.67 -2.98 -7.25
N GLU A 254 23.33 -3.88 -6.53
CA GLU A 254 22.85 -4.41 -5.26
C GLU A 254 22.66 -3.29 -4.23
N GLU A 255 23.55 -2.30 -4.23
CA GLU A 255 23.44 -1.12 -3.37
C GLU A 255 22.17 -0.32 -3.67
N GLN A 256 21.80 -0.23 -4.94
CA GLN A 256 20.58 0.43 -5.38
C GLN A 256 19.33 -0.38 -4.97
N LEU A 257 19.34 -1.71 -5.15
CA LEU A 257 18.27 -2.57 -4.67
C LEU A 257 18.03 -2.41 -3.17
N LEU A 258 19.08 -2.44 -2.37
CA LEU A 258 18.98 -2.30 -0.92
C LEU A 258 18.54 -0.89 -0.49
N ALA A 259 18.88 0.14 -1.27
CA ALA A 259 18.45 1.51 -1.03
C ALA A 259 16.98 1.74 -1.40
N GLU A 260 16.59 1.34 -2.60
CA GLU A 260 15.23 1.55 -3.13
C GLU A 260 14.20 0.59 -2.50
N GLN A 261 14.62 -0.64 -2.21
CA GLN A 261 13.80 -1.74 -1.68
C GLN A 261 12.54 -2.03 -2.53
N ASN A 262 12.59 -1.67 -3.80
CA ASN A 262 11.53 -1.97 -4.76
C ASN A 262 11.81 -3.33 -5.41
N VAL A 263 11.26 -4.38 -4.83
CA VAL A 263 11.54 -5.77 -5.24
C VAL A 263 10.55 -6.32 -6.27
N GLY A 264 9.43 -5.64 -6.49
CA GLY A 264 8.33 -6.14 -7.33
C GLY A 264 8.78 -6.47 -8.76
N MET A 265 9.65 -5.66 -9.33
CA MET A 265 10.21 -5.85 -10.66
C MET A 265 11.12 -7.10 -10.72
N LEU A 266 12.06 -7.24 -9.80
CA LEU A 266 12.95 -8.41 -9.75
C LEU A 266 12.18 -9.71 -9.54
N LEU A 267 11.16 -9.71 -8.67
CA LEU A 267 10.33 -10.89 -8.44
C LEU A 267 9.50 -11.26 -9.66
N ARG A 268 9.04 -10.28 -10.45
CA ARG A 268 8.35 -10.53 -11.71
C ARG A 268 9.30 -11.18 -12.72
N TRP A 269 10.49 -10.61 -12.92
CA TRP A 269 11.50 -11.19 -13.83
C TRP A 269 11.97 -12.59 -13.39
N LYS A 270 11.96 -12.87 -12.09
CA LYS A 270 12.24 -14.21 -11.58
C LYS A 270 11.27 -15.26 -12.13
N MET A 271 10.03 -14.91 -12.37
CA MET A 271 9.03 -15.83 -12.95
C MET A 271 9.33 -16.18 -14.42
N ASP A 272 9.99 -15.28 -15.15
CA ASP A 272 10.32 -15.44 -16.56
C ASP A 272 11.69 -16.08 -16.77
N LEU A 273 12.58 -16.03 -15.77
CA LEU A 273 13.93 -16.55 -15.86
C LEU A 273 14.02 -17.98 -15.29
N PRO A 274 14.59 -18.94 -16.03
CA PRO A 274 14.84 -20.30 -15.54
C PRO A 274 15.77 -20.33 -14.32
N ASP A 275 15.53 -21.27 -13.40
CA ASP A 275 16.33 -21.43 -12.17
C ASP A 275 17.82 -21.65 -12.46
N ASP A 276 18.16 -22.33 -13.54
CA ASP A 276 19.55 -22.54 -13.96
C ASP A 276 20.27 -21.22 -14.28
N LEU A 277 19.58 -20.27 -14.88
CA LEU A 277 20.13 -18.93 -15.13
C LEU A 277 20.20 -18.10 -13.85
N LEU A 278 19.19 -18.17 -12.98
CA LEU A 278 19.19 -17.47 -11.70
C LEU A 278 20.34 -17.91 -10.79
N THR A 279 20.75 -19.17 -10.87
CA THR A 279 21.85 -19.76 -10.09
C THR A 279 23.18 -19.82 -10.85
N SER A 280 23.27 -19.23 -12.03
CA SER A 280 24.46 -19.31 -12.90
C SER A 280 25.67 -18.53 -12.35
N THR A 281 25.45 -17.51 -11.55
CA THR A 281 26.52 -16.68 -10.96
C THR A 281 26.24 -16.32 -9.49
N PRO A 282 27.29 -16.19 -8.66
CA PRO A 282 27.13 -15.75 -7.27
C PRO A 282 26.42 -14.40 -7.14
N ARG A 283 26.60 -13.53 -8.14
CA ARG A 283 26.02 -12.18 -8.12
C ARG A 283 24.50 -12.20 -8.30
N LEU A 284 24.00 -13.03 -9.21
CA LEU A 284 22.54 -13.23 -9.39
C LEU A 284 21.92 -13.86 -8.16
N ILE A 285 22.56 -14.87 -7.59
CA ILE A 285 22.10 -15.50 -6.34
C ILE A 285 21.95 -14.47 -5.23
N VAL A 286 22.97 -13.66 -4.97
CA VAL A 286 22.93 -12.64 -3.90
C VAL A 286 21.84 -11.61 -4.19
N LEU A 287 21.73 -11.13 -5.42
CA LEU A 287 20.74 -10.12 -5.79
C LEU A 287 19.30 -10.62 -5.58
N TYR A 288 18.99 -11.80 -6.09
CA TYR A 288 17.66 -12.39 -5.93
C TYR A 288 17.38 -12.87 -4.50
N ALA A 289 18.37 -13.35 -3.78
CA ALA A 289 18.21 -13.72 -2.38
C ALA A 289 17.89 -12.50 -1.51
N TRP A 290 18.51 -11.32 -1.78
CA TRP A 290 18.12 -10.06 -1.14
C TRP A 290 16.70 -9.63 -1.54
N ALA A 291 16.34 -9.75 -2.82
CA ALA A 291 14.98 -9.40 -3.27
C ALA A 291 13.91 -10.27 -2.58
N LEU A 292 14.14 -11.57 -2.47
CA LEU A 292 13.26 -12.50 -1.75
C LEU A 292 13.21 -12.20 -0.25
N GLY A 293 14.36 -11.92 0.38
CA GLY A 293 14.42 -11.54 1.79
C GLY A 293 13.64 -10.27 2.10
N LEU A 294 13.80 -9.21 1.29
CA LEU A 294 13.06 -7.96 1.39
C LEU A 294 11.55 -8.14 1.16
N ALA A 295 11.16 -9.14 0.35
CA ALA A 295 9.76 -9.53 0.13
C ALA A 295 9.21 -10.45 1.23
N CYS A 296 9.95 -10.70 2.30
CA CYS A 296 9.63 -11.67 3.36
C CYS A 296 9.51 -13.14 2.93
N GLN A 297 9.96 -13.51 1.74
CA GLN A 297 10.04 -14.89 1.28
C GLN A 297 11.33 -15.54 1.83
N LEU A 298 11.42 -15.67 3.17
CA LEU A 298 12.67 -15.97 3.86
C LEU A 298 13.20 -17.38 3.59
N ASP A 299 12.32 -18.36 3.39
CA ASP A 299 12.72 -19.74 3.10
C ASP A 299 13.34 -19.84 1.70
N ALA A 300 12.70 -19.24 0.70
CA ALA A 300 13.25 -19.16 -0.66
C ALA A 300 14.55 -18.35 -0.72
N ALA A 301 14.65 -17.27 0.07
CA ALA A 301 15.87 -16.47 0.19
C ALA A 301 17.03 -17.28 0.75
N GLU A 302 16.80 -18.08 1.80
CA GLU A 302 17.82 -18.93 2.41
C GLU A 302 18.23 -20.08 1.47
N GLU A 303 17.26 -20.75 0.84
CA GLU A 303 17.53 -21.81 -0.12
C GLU A 303 18.43 -21.31 -1.25
N LEU A 304 18.09 -20.14 -1.82
CA LEU A 304 18.88 -19.52 -2.87
C LEU A 304 20.27 -19.08 -2.36
N ALA A 305 20.36 -18.47 -1.17
CA ALA A 305 21.64 -18.07 -0.57
C ALA A 305 22.57 -19.25 -0.34
N ASN A 306 22.05 -20.43 0.03
CA ASN A 306 22.83 -21.63 0.26
C ASN A 306 23.44 -22.19 -1.04
N GLN A 307 22.88 -21.85 -2.22
CA GLN A 307 23.46 -22.19 -3.52
C GLN A 307 24.85 -21.54 -3.74
N LEU A 308 25.20 -20.49 -2.99
CA LEU A 308 26.55 -19.91 -3.04
C LEU A 308 27.64 -20.90 -2.73
N SER A 309 27.33 -21.94 -1.95
CA SER A 309 28.30 -23.05 -1.66
C SER A 309 28.78 -23.75 -2.91
N ARG A 310 28.02 -23.76 -4.01
CA ARG A 310 28.42 -24.38 -5.29
C ARG A 310 29.62 -23.70 -5.94
N PHE A 311 29.94 -22.47 -5.54
CA PHE A 311 31.04 -21.67 -6.05
C PHE A 311 32.26 -21.69 -5.14
N LEU A 312 32.30 -22.65 -4.20
CA LEU A 312 33.46 -22.87 -3.32
C LEU A 312 34.26 -24.12 -3.76
N PRO A 313 35.60 -24.06 -3.68
CA PRO A 313 36.43 -22.92 -3.29
C PRO A 313 36.39 -21.78 -4.34
N ALA A 314 36.39 -20.52 -3.88
CA ALA A 314 36.43 -19.40 -4.77
C ALA A 314 37.82 -19.20 -5.42
N PRO A 315 37.91 -18.47 -6.57
CA PRO A 315 39.18 -18.30 -7.29
C PRO A 315 40.30 -17.63 -6.48
N SER A 316 39.94 -16.90 -5.41
CA SER A 316 40.91 -16.28 -4.51
C SER A 316 40.37 -16.20 -3.07
N ALA A 317 41.29 -16.14 -2.09
CA ALA A 317 40.94 -15.96 -0.68
C ALA A 317 40.12 -14.69 -0.43
N THR A 318 40.37 -13.60 -1.19
CA THR A 318 39.63 -12.35 -1.10
C THR A 318 38.19 -12.54 -1.63
N ALA A 319 38.01 -13.24 -2.74
CA ALA A 319 36.68 -13.54 -3.28
C ALA A 319 35.89 -14.43 -2.32
N GLN A 320 36.52 -15.45 -1.74
CA GLN A 320 35.90 -16.32 -0.75
C GLN A 320 35.47 -15.57 0.51
N LYS A 321 36.34 -14.71 1.05
CA LYS A 321 36.01 -13.85 2.19
C LYS A 321 34.85 -12.89 1.88
N SER A 322 34.85 -12.31 0.68
CA SER A 322 33.76 -11.42 0.25
C SER A 322 32.43 -12.16 0.09
N MET A 323 32.44 -13.37 -0.45
CA MET A 323 31.24 -14.20 -0.61
C MET A 323 30.66 -14.61 0.75
N LEU A 324 31.52 -15.05 1.66
CA LEU A 324 31.13 -15.41 3.04
C LEU A 324 30.50 -14.19 3.76
N ALA A 325 31.13 -13.03 3.63
CA ALA A 325 30.62 -11.80 4.27
C ALA A 325 29.22 -11.41 3.76
N GLN A 326 28.96 -11.56 2.46
CA GLN A 326 27.65 -11.32 1.86
C GLN A 326 26.60 -12.35 2.32
N TRP A 327 27.00 -13.62 2.37
CA TRP A 327 26.14 -14.67 2.92
C TRP A 327 25.79 -14.42 4.39
N LEU A 328 26.76 -14.03 5.22
CA LEU A 328 26.55 -13.69 6.63
C LEU A 328 25.57 -12.51 6.79
N ALA A 329 25.71 -11.45 5.99
CA ALA A 329 24.81 -10.29 6.04
C ALA A 329 23.37 -10.69 5.72
N LEU A 330 23.17 -11.45 4.65
CA LEU A 330 21.88 -11.94 4.23
C LEU A 330 21.28 -12.92 5.23
N SER A 331 22.08 -13.88 5.72
CA SER A 331 21.63 -14.86 6.72
C SER A 331 21.30 -14.21 8.06
N GLY A 332 21.99 -13.13 8.45
CA GLY A 332 21.65 -12.33 9.63
C GLY A 332 20.32 -11.60 9.46
N PHE A 333 20.04 -11.05 8.28
CA PHE A 333 18.77 -10.44 7.96
C PHE A 333 17.63 -11.48 7.98
N ILE A 334 17.81 -12.65 7.35
CA ILE A 334 16.84 -13.75 7.36
C ILE A 334 16.58 -14.24 8.79
N ALA A 335 17.64 -14.43 9.59
CA ALA A 335 17.51 -14.85 10.99
C ALA A 335 16.68 -13.86 11.83
N ARG A 336 16.83 -12.54 11.59
CA ARG A 336 16.00 -11.53 12.25
C ARG A 336 14.54 -11.66 11.86
N GLY A 337 14.25 -11.83 10.59
CA GLY A 337 12.89 -12.05 10.10
C GLY A 337 12.22 -13.27 10.73
N ARG A 338 12.98 -14.35 10.95
CA ARG A 338 12.53 -15.56 11.65
C ARG A 338 12.50 -15.44 13.18
N GLY A 339 13.03 -14.36 13.72
CA GLY A 339 13.11 -14.14 15.15
C GLY A 339 14.23 -14.89 15.88
N ASP A 340 15.23 -15.39 15.17
CA ASP A 340 16.40 -16.02 15.77
C ASP A 340 17.43 -14.95 16.19
N SER A 341 17.28 -14.47 17.42
CA SER A 341 18.10 -13.39 17.97
C SER A 341 19.59 -13.72 18.02
N GLU A 342 19.93 -14.95 18.39
CA GLU A 342 21.33 -15.40 18.53
C GLU A 342 22.05 -15.43 17.18
N LYS A 343 21.42 -16.03 16.16
CA LYS A 343 22.00 -16.05 14.81
C LYS A 343 22.05 -14.66 14.20
N THR A 344 21.03 -13.83 14.44
CA THR A 344 21.00 -12.43 13.97
C THR A 344 22.20 -11.66 14.49
N GLU A 345 22.42 -11.71 15.80
CA GLU A 345 23.53 -11.01 16.46
C GLU A 345 24.88 -11.48 15.91
N ARG A 346 25.10 -12.80 15.89
CA ARG A 346 26.35 -13.40 15.44
C ARG A 346 26.64 -13.07 13.97
N TYR A 347 25.70 -13.34 13.08
CA TYR A 347 25.93 -13.18 11.64
C TYR A 347 26.08 -11.72 11.23
N CYS A 348 25.25 -10.81 11.77
CA CYS A 348 25.38 -9.39 11.44
C CYS A 348 26.69 -8.79 11.98
N ARG A 349 27.16 -9.18 13.17
CA ARG A 349 28.43 -8.70 13.70
C ARG A 349 29.63 -9.23 12.89
N GLU A 350 29.64 -10.52 12.56
CA GLU A 350 30.69 -11.10 11.72
C GLU A 350 30.70 -10.49 10.32
N ALA A 351 29.51 -10.21 9.75
CA ALA A 351 29.38 -9.52 8.47
C ALA A 351 30.00 -8.11 8.54
N LEU A 352 29.69 -7.33 9.57
CA LEU A 352 30.23 -5.98 9.74
C LEU A 352 31.76 -5.93 9.87
N LEU A 353 32.36 -6.97 10.46
CA LEU A 353 33.82 -7.11 10.57
C LEU A 353 34.49 -7.49 9.23
N THR A 354 33.78 -8.19 8.37
CA THR A 354 34.33 -8.79 7.14
C THR A 354 33.94 -8.10 5.85
N LEU A 355 32.78 -7.40 5.81
CA LEU A 355 32.29 -6.66 4.64
C LEU A 355 33.24 -5.49 4.30
N PRO A 356 33.69 -5.38 3.05
CA PRO A 356 34.46 -4.23 2.60
C PRO A 356 33.63 -2.93 2.68
N GLN A 357 34.30 -1.79 2.84
CA GLN A 357 33.64 -0.47 2.97
C GLN A 357 32.75 -0.11 1.76
N ARG A 358 33.11 -0.59 0.56
CA ARG A 358 32.33 -0.38 -0.67
C ARG A 358 30.96 -1.07 -0.66
N ARG A 359 30.78 -2.11 0.20
CA ARG A 359 29.50 -2.81 0.40
C ARG A 359 28.67 -2.11 1.48
N TYR A 360 28.48 -0.80 1.32
CA TYR A 360 27.86 0.03 2.33
C TYR A 360 26.37 -0.30 2.55
N GLY A 361 25.61 -0.71 1.50
CA GLY A 361 24.21 -1.09 1.62
C GLY A 361 24.02 -2.29 2.55
N GLN A 362 24.80 -3.37 2.36
CA GLN A 362 24.76 -4.54 3.25
C GLN A 362 25.19 -4.18 4.68
N ARG A 363 26.18 -3.29 4.84
CA ARG A 363 26.60 -2.81 6.17
C ARG A 363 25.47 -2.04 6.85
N LEU A 364 24.77 -1.16 6.11
CA LEU A 364 23.62 -0.40 6.61
C LEU A 364 22.48 -1.32 7.02
N VAL A 365 22.16 -2.34 6.20
CA VAL A 365 21.14 -3.34 6.56
C VAL A 365 21.55 -4.10 7.82
N CYS A 366 22.79 -4.52 7.99
CA CYS A 366 23.25 -5.18 9.22
C CYS A 366 23.10 -4.27 10.45
N LEU A 367 23.45 -2.97 10.35
CA LEU A 367 23.30 -2.01 11.45
C LEU A 367 21.83 -1.80 11.80
N SER A 368 20.94 -1.63 10.80
CA SER A 368 19.50 -1.50 10.99
C SER A 368 18.90 -2.76 11.62
N THR A 369 19.31 -3.95 11.15
CA THR A 369 18.88 -5.24 11.69
C THR A 369 19.27 -5.40 13.17
N LEU A 370 20.50 -5.05 13.54
CA LEU A 370 20.94 -5.08 14.93
C LEU A 370 20.25 -4.01 15.78
N ALA A 371 19.97 -2.84 15.24
CA ALA A 371 19.22 -1.80 15.94
C ALA A 371 17.78 -2.25 16.24
N ASN A 372 17.13 -2.87 15.26
CA ASN A 372 15.79 -3.46 15.44
C ASN A 372 15.79 -4.59 16.48
N LEU A 373 16.81 -5.47 16.46
CA LEU A 373 16.97 -6.50 17.46
C LEU A 373 17.11 -5.90 18.87
N ALA A 374 17.94 -4.87 19.03
CA ALA A 374 18.14 -4.19 20.30
C ALA A 374 16.83 -3.55 20.84
N VAL A 375 15.95 -3.03 19.95
CA VAL A 375 14.61 -2.57 20.35
C VAL A 375 13.76 -3.73 20.89
N ALA A 376 13.81 -4.90 20.25
CA ALA A 376 13.06 -6.08 20.68
C ALA A 376 13.55 -6.61 22.05
N GLU A 377 14.85 -6.55 22.28
CA GLU A 377 15.49 -6.92 23.57
C GLU A 377 15.27 -5.85 24.68
N GLY A 378 14.77 -4.67 24.31
CA GLY A 378 14.58 -3.55 25.22
C GLY A 378 15.82 -2.67 25.43
N ASP A 379 16.92 -2.94 24.75
CA ASP A 379 18.14 -2.13 24.84
C ASP A 379 18.06 -0.92 23.88
N LEU A 380 17.24 0.06 24.27
CA LEU A 380 17.03 1.28 23.46
C LEU A 380 18.28 2.16 23.37
N TRP A 381 19.22 2.04 24.31
CA TRP A 381 20.49 2.75 24.22
C TRP A 381 21.37 2.17 23.10
N ARG A 382 21.53 0.86 23.07
CA ARG A 382 22.26 0.14 22.01
C ARG A 382 21.62 0.39 20.65
N ALA A 383 20.30 0.33 20.56
CA ALA A 383 19.56 0.65 19.34
C ALA A 383 19.90 2.06 18.82
N ARG A 384 19.98 3.05 19.71
CA ARG A 384 20.36 4.43 19.37
C ARG A 384 21.78 4.53 18.85
N VAL A 385 22.74 3.82 19.45
CA VAL A 385 24.13 3.83 18.99
C VAL A 385 24.24 3.24 17.59
N LEU A 386 23.67 2.05 17.36
CA LEU A 386 23.68 1.39 16.06
C LEU A 386 23.02 2.22 14.96
N ASN A 387 21.90 2.86 15.28
CA ASN A 387 21.22 3.74 14.33
C ASN A 387 22.04 5.02 14.03
N ARG A 388 22.74 5.59 15.02
CA ARG A 388 23.66 6.71 14.77
C ARG A 388 24.77 6.29 13.80
N ASP A 389 25.39 5.13 14.03
CA ASP A 389 26.44 4.61 13.16
C ASP A 389 25.93 4.34 11.72
N ALA A 390 24.68 3.88 11.59
CA ALA A 390 23.99 3.73 10.29
C ALA A 390 23.80 5.09 9.59
N LEU A 391 23.30 6.10 10.31
CA LEU A 391 23.08 7.44 9.76
C LEU A 391 24.41 8.10 9.33
N GLU A 392 25.46 8.00 10.14
CA GLU A 392 26.79 8.51 9.80
C GLU A 392 27.38 7.82 8.56
N LEU A 393 27.15 6.50 8.39
CA LEU A 393 27.56 5.78 7.19
C LEU A 393 26.75 6.24 5.98
N ALA A 394 25.44 6.37 6.09
CA ALA A 394 24.56 6.83 5.01
C ALA A 394 24.95 8.23 4.52
N GLN A 395 25.24 9.15 5.44
CA GLN A 395 25.71 10.51 5.14
C GLN A 395 27.08 10.51 4.44
N ARG A 396 28.02 9.67 4.87
CA ARG A 396 29.35 9.55 4.24
C ARG A 396 29.26 9.08 2.79
N VAL A 397 28.32 8.19 2.47
CA VAL A 397 28.11 7.71 1.09
C VAL A 397 27.21 8.62 0.28
N ALA A 398 26.66 9.68 0.90
CA ALA A 398 25.78 10.66 0.29
C ALA A 398 24.59 10.04 -0.48
N ASN A 399 23.99 8.99 0.09
CA ASN A 399 22.85 8.31 -0.50
C ASN A 399 21.56 8.71 0.23
N PRO A 400 20.67 9.53 -0.37
CA PRO A 400 19.49 10.07 0.28
C PRO A 400 18.47 9.01 0.69
N LEU A 401 18.42 7.86 0.00
CA LEU A 401 17.51 6.76 0.34
C LEU A 401 17.95 6.08 1.64
N PHE A 402 19.25 5.80 1.79
CA PHE A 402 19.77 5.22 3.02
C PHE A 402 19.72 6.22 4.19
N GLU A 403 19.93 7.51 3.94
CA GLU A 403 19.70 8.53 4.97
C GLU A 403 18.24 8.52 5.44
N ALA A 404 17.30 8.46 4.51
CA ALA A 404 15.86 8.40 4.81
C ALA A 404 15.48 7.15 5.60
N LEU A 405 16.04 5.97 5.26
CA LEU A 405 15.87 4.73 6.01
C LEU A 405 16.42 4.83 7.44
N ALA A 406 17.60 5.43 7.62
CA ALA A 406 18.19 5.64 8.94
C ALA A 406 17.35 6.61 9.79
N HIS A 407 16.75 7.66 9.19
CA HIS A 407 15.79 8.54 9.86
C HIS A 407 14.50 7.79 10.25
N TYR A 408 14.00 6.91 9.40
CA TYR A 408 12.85 6.03 9.72
C TYR A 408 13.14 5.16 10.95
N ASP A 409 14.27 4.45 10.98
CA ASP A 409 14.65 3.60 12.11
C ASP A 409 14.85 4.42 13.39
N ARG A 410 15.44 5.61 13.28
CA ARG A 410 15.61 6.51 14.41
C ARG A 410 14.28 6.99 14.98
N ALA A 411 13.31 7.27 14.12
CA ALA A 411 11.97 7.65 14.54
C ALA A 411 11.29 6.52 15.33
N ARG A 412 11.50 5.25 14.94
CA ARG A 412 10.98 4.05 15.66
C ARG A 412 11.58 3.95 17.07
N VAL A 413 12.87 4.18 17.23
CA VAL A 413 13.53 4.19 18.54
C VAL A 413 13.00 5.33 19.41
N LEU A 414 12.82 6.53 18.85
CA LEU A 414 12.27 7.69 19.56
C LEU A 414 10.81 7.46 19.98
N GLN A 415 10.01 6.84 19.12
CA GLN A 415 8.63 6.47 19.42
C GLN A 415 8.56 5.49 20.61
N ALA A 416 9.38 4.43 20.63
CA ALA A 416 9.45 3.51 21.77
C ALA A 416 9.81 4.23 23.08
N ARG A 417 10.66 5.27 23.01
CA ARG A 417 11.01 6.15 24.13
C ARG A 417 9.93 7.18 24.49
N GLY A 418 8.79 7.18 23.78
CA GLY A 418 7.71 8.14 24.00
C GLY A 418 8.00 9.57 23.48
N GLU A 419 9.08 9.77 22.72
CA GLU A 419 9.51 11.07 22.20
C GLU A 419 8.86 11.35 20.83
N ILE A 420 7.51 11.38 20.79
CA ILE A 420 6.71 11.39 19.55
C ILE A 420 6.96 12.64 18.70
N ILE A 421 7.13 13.82 19.33
CA ILE A 421 7.41 15.06 18.61
C ILE A 421 8.76 14.95 17.87
N ARG A 422 9.79 14.44 18.55
CA ARG A 422 11.11 14.24 17.93
C ARG A 422 11.08 13.16 16.86
N ALA A 423 10.26 12.10 17.05
CA ALA A 423 10.06 11.07 16.03
C ALA A 423 9.44 11.67 14.76
N LEU A 424 8.46 12.57 14.89
CA LEU A 424 7.89 13.31 13.76
C LEU A 424 8.93 14.18 13.03
N ASP A 425 9.78 14.87 13.78
CA ASP A 425 10.84 15.68 13.20
C ASP A 425 11.83 14.82 12.40
N GLU A 426 12.20 13.64 12.89
CA GLU A 426 13.06 12.69 12.16
C GLU A 426 12.38 12.18 10.88
N VAL A 427 11.09 11.81 10.93
CA VAL A 427 10.34 11.39 9.74
C VAL A 427 10.36 12.49 8.67
N ARG A 428 10.09 13.73 9.08
CA ARG A 428 10.07 14.88 8.16
C ARG A 428 11.47 15.19 7.60
N GLN A 429 12.53 15.02 8.38
CA GLN A 429 13.90 15.11 7.88
C GLN A 429 14.17 14.03 6.83
N GLY A 430 13.76 12.77 7.07
CA GLY A 430 13.86 11.69 6.09
C GLY A 430 13.13 12.02 4.79
N GLN A 431 11.89 12.51 4.87
CA GLN A 431 11.12 12.93 3.70
C GLN A 431 11.79 14.09 2.94
N GLN A 432 12.41 15.03 3.65
CA GLN A 432 13.12 16.16 3.03
C GLN A 432 14.33 15.70 2.21
N ARG A 433 15.02 14.62 2.63
CA ARG A 433 16.11 14.01 1.84
C ARG A 433 15.64 13.47 0.49
N LEU A 434 14.38 13.11 0.38
CA LEU A 434 13.79 12.55 -0.84
C LEU A 434 13.25 13.59 -1.83
N LYS A 435 13.14 14.87 -1.45
CA LYS A 435 12.54 15.93 -2.29
C LYS A 435 13.25 16.17 -3.63
N GLY A 436 14.53 15.82 -3.75
CA GLY A 436 15.29 15.96 -4.99
C GLY A 436 15.22 14.75 -5.93
N LEU A 437 14.56 13.68 -5.51
CA LEU A 437 14.44 12.46 -6.31
C LEU A 437 13.25 12.53 -7.27
N SER A 438 13.33 11.75 -8.36
CA SER A 438 12.24 11.67 -9.35
C SER A 438 10.91 11.31 -8.69
N SER A 439 9.87 12.10 -9.00
CA SER A 439 8.49 11.82 -8.55
C SER A 439 7.85 10.65 -9.30
N VAL A 440 8.40 10.29 -10.46
CA VAL A 440 7.90 9.18 -11.29
C VAL A 440 8.36 7.83 -10.75
N ARG A 441 9.52 7.79 -10.10
CA ARG A 441 10.07 6.56 -9.54
C ARG A 441 9.54 6.31 -8.14
N LEU A 442 9.08 5.08 -7.89
CA LEU A 442 8.56 4.67 -6.60
C LEU A 442 9.68 4.23 -5.66
N TYR A 443 9.61 4.64 -4.39
CA TYR A 443 10.57 4.28 -3.36
C TYR A 443 9.86 3.76 -2.11
N ALA A 444 10.15 2.53 -1.71
CA ALA A 444 9.53 1.93 -0.52
C ALA A 444 9.72 2.76 0.75
N VAL A 445 10.88 3.40 0.93
CA VAL A 445 11.16 4.25 2.09
C VAL A 445 10.25 5.47 2.16
N ARG A 446 9.82 6.03 1.02
CA ARG A 446 8.87 7.16 0.99
C ARG A 446 7.50 6.73 1.52
N ALA A 447 7.00 5.59 1.06
CA ALA A 447 5.75 5.01 1.54
C ALA A 447 5.82 4.74 3.06
N ARG A 448 6.92 4.13 3.55
CA ARG A 448 7.14 3.86 4.98
C ARG A 448 7.14 5.14 5.82
N LEU A 449 7.84 6.19 5.39
CA LEU A 449 7.87 7.47 6.10
C LEU A 449 6.49 8.12 6.13
N THR A 450 5.73 8.08 5.03
CA THR A 450 4.38 8.65 4.96
C THR A 450 3.42 7.89 5.89
N LEU A 451 3.44 6.55 5.86
CA LEU A 451 2.66 5.72 6.77
C LEU A 451 3.02 5.98 8.23
N TYR A 452 4.32 6.10 8.50
CA TYR A 452 4.79 6.29 9.87
C TYR A 452 4.48 7.68 10.40
N GLU A 453 4.53 8.73 9.56
CA GLU A 453 4.05 10.07 9.94
C GLU A 453 2.57 10.02 10.31
N GLY A 454 1.73 9.37 9.48
CA GLY A 454 0.32 9.17 9.76
C GLY A 454 0.08 8.46 11.11
N TYR A 455 0.84 7.42 11.41
CA TYR A 455 0.78 6.73 12.70
C TYR A 455 1.18 7.64 13.88
N LEU A 456 2.27 8.37 13.78
CA LEU A 456 2.72 9.29 14.84
C LEU A 456 1.72 10.44 15.08
N LEU A 457 1.07 10.94 14.04
CA LEU A 457 -0.01 11.93 14.16
C LEU A 457 -1.22 11.34 14.89
N THR A 458 -1.55 10.07 14.63
CA THR A 458 -2.60 9.36 15.37
C THR A 458 -2.28 9.26 16.86
N LEU A 459 -1.02 8.96 17.22
CA LEU A 459 -0.59 8.97 18.62
C LEU A 459 -0.76 10.34 19.30
N ARG A 460 -0.77 11.41 18.52
CA ARG A 460 -1.01 12.79 18.96
C ARG A 460 -2.47 13.23 18.85
N LEU A 461 -3.37 12.32 18.48
CA LEU A 461 -4.78 12.58 18.26
C LEU A 461 -5.08 13.57 17.12
N GLN A 462 -4.16 13.71 16.16
CA GLN A 462 -4.36 14.43 14.91
C GLN A 462 -4.93 13.46 13.86
N VAL A 463 -6.16 13.00 14.11
CA VAL A 463 -6.76 11.83 13.42
C VAL A 463 -6.96 12.09 11.93
N ASP A 464 -7.50 13.26 11.54
CA ASP A 464 -7.83 13.55 10.14
C ASP A 464 -6.58 13.68 9.28
N GLU A 465 -5.57 14.42 9.76
CA GLU A 465 -4.27 14.54 9.08
C GLU A 465 -3.57 13.18 9.00
N GLY A 466 -3.57 12.43 10.11
CA GLY A 466 -3.00 11.10 10.18
C GLY A 466 -3.65 10.15 9.19
N ARG A 467 -4.99 10.16 9.10
CA ARG A 467 -5.75 9.32 8.16
C ARG A 467 -5.43 9.64 6.69
N ALA A 468 -5.35 10.91 6.34
CA ALA A 468 -5.00 11.33 4.97
C ALA A 468 -3.62 10.80 4.55
N LEU A 469 -2.61 10.92 5.44
CA LEU A 469 -1.27 10.40 5.19
C LEU A 469 -1.23 8.86 5.14
N LEU A 470 -1.97 8.18 6.01
CA LEU A 470 -2.06 6.71 5.97
C LEU A 470 -2.63 6.21 4.65
N LEU A 471 -3.72 6.82 4.15
CA LEU A 471 -4.30 6.45 2.85
C LEU A 471 -3.34 6.72 1.68
N ALA A 472 -2.66 7.86 1.69
CA ALA A 472 -1.64 8.18 0.68
C ALA A 472 -0.46 7.18 0.73
N GLY A 473 0.03 6.88 1.93
CA GLY A 473 1.12 5.94 2.14
C GLY A 473 0.74 4.50 1.76
N LEU A 474 -0.52 4.08 2.01
CA LEU A 474 -1.03 2.77 1.58
C LEU A 474 -1.03 2.64 0.06
N ALA A 475 -1.49 3.66 -0.67
CA ALA A 475 -1.49 3.65 -2.13
C ALA A 475 -0.07 3.49 -2.67
N GLU A 476 0.90 4.23 -2.12
CA GLU A 476 2.30 4.16 -2.53
C GLU A 476 2.96 2.83 -2.12
N ALA A 477 2.74 2.34 -0.90
CA ALA A 477 3.27 1.06 -0.43
C ALA A 477 2.77 -0.12 -1.28
N ARG A 478 1.49 -0.08 -1.66
CA ARG A 478 0.89 -1.09 -2.55
C ARG A 478 1.55 -1.06 -3.94
N ALA A 479 1.77 0.13 -4.49
CA ALA A 479 2.43 0.29 -5.80
C ALA A 479 3.90 -0.20 -5.78
N CYS A 480 4.63 -0.01 -4.67
CA CYS A 480 5.98 -0.54 -4.47
C CYS A 480 6.02 -2.04 -4.13
N ARG A 481 4.89 -2.66 -3.81
CA ARG A 481 4.79 -3.98 -3.19
C ARG A 481 5.56 -4.04 -1.86
N ASP A 482 5.50 -2.97 -1.07
CA ASP A 482 6.17 -2.89 0.23
C ASP A 482 5.28 -3.40 1.36
N ILE A 483 5.87 -4.22 2.22
CA ILE A 483 5.15 -4.94 3.30
C ILE A 483 4.57 -3.99 4.35
N SER A 484 5.05 -2.75 4.43
CA SER A 484 4.49 -1.74 5.34
C SER A 484 3.01 -1.43 5.09
N VAL A 485 2.48 -1.83 3.93
CA VAL A 485 1.03 -1.78 3.65
C VAL A 485 0.21 -2.52 4.70
N LEU A 486 0.70 -3.68 5.19
CA LEU A 486 0.02 -4.47 6.24
C LEU A 486 -0.07 -3.70 7.55
N ILE A 487 1.02 -3.00 7.91
CA ILE A 487 1.06 -2.15 9.11
C ILE A 487 0.08 -0.98 8.96
N GLY A 488 0.05 -0.35 7.78
CA GLY A 488 -0.86 0.75 7.48
C GLY A 488 -2.32 0.37 7.66
N HIS A 489 -2.75 -0.78 7.14
CA HIS A 489 -4.10 -1.31 7.34
C HIS A 489 -4.41 -1.57 8.82
N CYS A 490 -3.46 -2.12 9.59
CA CYS A 490 -3.64 -2.31 11.04
C CYS A 490 -3.84 -1.00 11.79
N VAL A 491 -3.08 0.05 11.45
CA VAL A 491 -3.23 1.38 12.08
C VAL A 491 -4.59 2.00 11.75
N ILE A 492 -5.03 1.94 10.49
CA ILE A 492 -6.35 2.44 10.09
C ILE A 492 -7.45 1.63 10.80
N ALA A 493 -7.34 0.31 10.88
CA ALA A 493 -8.31 -0.53 11.59
C ALA A 493 -8.43 -0.14 13.07
N THR A 494 -7.31 0.13 13.75
CA THR A 494 -7.33 0.65 15.12
C THR A 494 -8.04 2.00 15.21
N MET A 495 -7.78 2.92 14.26
CA MET A 495 -8.45 4.22 14.22
C MET A 495 -9.96 4.10 14.00
N GLU A 496 -10.39 3.28 13.05
CA GLU A 496 -11.81 3.04 12.76
C GLU A 496 -12.52 2.39 13.95
N GLY A 497 -11.88 1.42 14.58
CA GLY A 497 -12.38 0.80 15.82
C GLY A 497 -12.51 1.77 16.99
N CYS A 498 -11.53 2.68 17.12
CA CYS A 498 -11.57 3.76 18.11
C CYS A 498 -12.73 4.73 17.89
N ALA A 499 -13.15 4.90 16.64
CA ALA A 499 -14.28 5.73 16.26
C ALA A 499 -15.62 4.97 16.28
N GLY A 500 -15.63 3.69 16.69
CA GLY A 500 -16.81 2.83 16.72
C GLY A 500 -17.23 2.26 15.38
N ARG A 501 -16.46 2.49 14.33
CA ARG A 501 -16.71 1.97 12.96
C ARG A 501 -16.10 0.58 12.80
N PHE A 502 -16.64 -0.40 13.47
CA PHE A 502 -16.07 -1.76 13.55
C PHE A 502 -16.13 -2.50 12.21
N ALA A 503 -17.16 -2.28 11.38
CA ALA A 503 -17.26 -2.92 10.08
C ALA A 503 -16.10 -2.50 9.16
N GLU A 504 -15.80 -1.22 9.12
CA GLU A 504 -14.68 -0.65 8.39
C GLU A 504 -13.34 -1.15 8.96
N ALA A 505 -13.21 -1.21 10.28
CA ALA A 505 -12.01 -1.71 10.94
C ALA A 505 -11.70 -3.16 10.56
N PHE A 506 -12.70 -4.05 10.59
CA PHE A 506 -12.50 -5.45 10.19
C PHE A 506 -12.30 -5.61 8.68
N ALA A 507 -12.88 -4.74 7.84
CA ALA A 507 -12.62 -4.72 6.41
C ALA A 507 -11.15 -4.39 6.11
N GLU A 508 -10.55 -3.43 6.82
CA GLU A 508 -9.13 -3.11 6.70
C GLU A 508 -8.23 -4.29 7.08
N LEU A 509 -8.56 -5.02 8.17
CA LEU A 509 -7.80 -6.19 8.57
C LEU A 509 -7.94 -7.36 7.59
N ALA A 510 -9.13 -7.55 7.01
CA ALA A 510 -9.36 -8.54 5.96
C ALA A 510 -8.56 -8.22 4.70
N GLU A 511 -8.45 -6.94 4.34
CA GLU A 511 -7.63 -6.51 3.21
C GLU A 511 -6.13 -6.75 3.47
N ALA A 512 -5.65 -6.50 4.70
CA ALA A 512 -4.28 -6.86 5.09
C ALA A 512 -4.01 -8.37 4.94
N GLU A 513 -4.93 -9.22 5.40
CA GLU A 513 -4.83 -10.68 5.23
C GLU A 513 -4.86 -11.09 3.76
N ARG A 514 -5.73 -10.47 2.94
CA ARG A 514 -5.81 -10.72 1.51
C ARG A 514 -4.50 -10.38 0.79
N LEU A 515 -3.92 -9.21 1.09
CA LEU A 515 -2.63 -8.80 0.52
C LEU A 515 -1.49 -9.72 0.94
N MET A 516 -1.48 -10.16 2.21
CA MET A 516 -0.51 -11.12 2.71
C MET A 516 -0.53 -12.43 1.89
N HIS A 517 -1.72 -12.94 1.56
CA HIS A 517 -1.88 -14.12 0.72
C HIS A 517 -1.45 -13.88 -0.73
N ILE A 518 -1.91 -12.77 -1.35
CA ILE A 518 -1.57 -12.46 -2.75
C ILE A 518 -0.06 -12.25 -2.95
N TRP A 519 0.61 -11.70 -1.94
CA TRP A 519 2.04 -11.42 -2.01
C TRP A 519 2.91 -12.59 -1.52
N ASP A 520 2.28 -13.70 -1.16
CA ASP A 520 2.95 -14.88 -0.64
C ASP A 520 3.84 -14.57 0.59
N VAL A 521 3.33 -13.70 1.48
CA VAL A 521 3.99 -13.37 2.74
C VAL A 521 3.61 -14.43 3.78
N PRO A 522 4.58 -15.16 4.37
CA PRO A 522 4.25 -16.19 5.33
C PRO A 522 3.48 -15.64 6.54
N PRO A 523 2.33 -16.26 6.89
CA PRO A 523 1.46 -15.78 7.99
C PRO A 523 2.17 -15.62 9.32
N ILE A 524 3.18 -16.44 9.59
CA ILE A 524 3.93 -16.46 10.86
C ILE A 524 4.56 -15.08 11.20
N TYR A 525 4.83 -14.23 10.20
CA TYR A 525 5.53 -12.96 10.43
C TYR A 525 4.60 -11.79 10.71
N TYR A 526 3.37 -11.78 10.17
CA TYR A 526 2.46 -10.64 10.24
C TYR A 526 1.10 -10.96 10.85
N LEU A 527 0.65 -12.23 10.81
CA LEU A 527 -0.65 -12.62 11.31
C LEU A 527 -0.81 -12.32 12.80
N ALA A 528 0.26 -12.45 13.59
CA ALA A 528 0.22 -12.15 15.02
C ALA A 528 -0.12 -10.68 15.31
N MET A 529 0.44 -9.74 14.53
CA MET A 529 0.15 -8.32 14.63
C MET A 529 -1.32 -8.04 14.24
N ILE A 530 -1.79 -8.58 13.13
CA ILE A 530 -3.18 -8.45 12.67
C ILE A 530 -4.14 -9.02 13.72
N THR A 531 -3.81 -10.20 14.25
CA THR A 531 -4.62 -10.86 15.31
C THR A 531 -4.67 -10.05 16.59
N LEU A 532 -3.55 -9.43 16.97
CA LEU A 532 -3.51 -8.58 18.18
C LEU A 532 -4.45 -7.37 18.03
N VAL A 533 -4.49 -6.73 16.85
CA VAL A 533 -5.45 -5.65 16.56
C VAL A 533 -6.89 -6.19 16.58
N LYS A 534 -7.17 -7.37 16.03
CA LYS A 534 -8.49 -8.01 16.16
C LYS A 534 -8.88 -8.20 17.63
N CYS A 535 -7.95 -8.67 18.47
CA CYS A 535 -8.21 -8.82 19.91
C CYS A 535 -8.58 -7.49 20.58
N GLU A 536 -7.86 -6.40 20.24
CA GLU A 536 -8.18 -5.06 20.74
C GLU A 536 -9.61 -4.64 20.35
N LEU A 537 -9.97 -4.82 19.06
CA LEU A 537 -11.31 -4.50 18.57
C LEU A 537 -12.39 -5.33 19.24
N TRP A 538 -12.17 -6.63 19.47
CA TRP A 538 -13.12 -7.49 20.17
C TRP A 538 -13.28 -7.09 21.65
N LEU A 539 -12.20 -6.70 22.34
CA LEU A 539 -12.28 -6.19 23.71
C LEU A 539 -13.11 -4.90 23.78
N ILE A 540 -12.93 -3.97 22.82
CA ILE A 540 -13.73 -2.75 22.73
C ILE A 540 -15.21 -3.05 22.45
N GLN A 541 -15.52 -4.11 21.67
CA GLN A 541 -16.88 -4.55 21.38
C GLN A 541 -17.50 -5.38 22.49
N GLY A 542 -16.77 -5.73 23.57
CA GLY A 542 -17.23 -6.64 24.60
C GLY A 542 -17.30 -8.12 24.17
N ARG A 543 -16.60 -8.49 23.07
CA ARG A 543 -16.51 -9.87 22.57
C ARG A 543 -15.38 -10.61 23.29
N ILE A 544 -15.59 -10.84 24.59
CA ILE A 544 -14.58 -11.37 25.53
C ILE A 544 -14.12 -12.78 25.11
N ASP A 545 -15.06 -13.64 24.72
CA ASP A 545 -14.83 -15.03 24.31
C ASP A 545 -13.81 -15.15 23.15
N LEU A 546 -13.97 -14.32 22.14
CA LEU A 546 -13.03 -14.32 20.98
C LEU A 546 -11.66 -13.76 21.37
N ALA A 547 -11.64 -12.64 22.09
CA ALA A 547 -10.40 -12.02 22.52
C ALA A 547 -9.59 -12.99 23.41
N GLU A 548 -10.24 -13.66 24.35
CA GLU A 548 -9.61 -14.63 25.25
C GLU A 548 -8.97 -15.80 24.48
N ALA A 549 -9.73 -16.42 23.57
CA ALA A 549 -9.24 -17.57 22.79
C ALA A 549 -7.99 -17.21 21.97
N TRP A 550 -7.98 -16.06 21.33
CA TRP A 550 -6.85 -15.63 20.50
C TRP A 550 -5.68 -15.10 21.34
N LEU A 551 -5.93 -14.36 22.41
CA LEU A 551 -4.88 -13.92 23.33
C LEU A 551 -4.19 -15.10 24.01
N LEU A 552 -4.93 -16.17 24.35
CA LEU A 552 -4.33 -17.40 24.87
C LEU A 552 -3.34 -18.02 23.87
N ARG A 553 -3.72 -18.13 22.60
CA ARG A 553 -2.85 -18.65 21.54
C ARG A 553 -1.61 -17.77 21.34
N LEU A 554 -1.79 -16.45 21.24
CA LEU A 554 -0.67 -15.51 21.13
C LEU A 554 0.27 -15.61 22.32
N THR A 555 -0.26 -15.73 23.54
CA THR A 555 0.55 -15.91 24.76
C THR A 555 1.35 -17.19 24.72
N GLN A 556 0.74 -18.32 24.34
CA GLN A 556 1.44 -19.60 24.22
C GLN A 556 2.57 -19.52 23.20
N THR A 557 2.35 -18.80 22.10
CA THR A 557 3.32 -18.68 21.02
C THR A 557 4.49 -17.75 21.36
N TYR A 558 4.22 -16.59 21.98
CA TYR A 558 5.24 -15.53 22.13
C TYR A 558 5.72 -15.32 23.56
N ASN A 559 4.91 -15.65 24.57
CA ASN A 559 5.23 -15.40 25.98
C ASN A 559 5.46 -16.69 26.77
N GLY A 560 5.43 -17.87 26.13
CA GLY A 560 5.75 -19.16 26.76
C GLY A 560 7.25 -19.36 26.96
N GLY A 561 7.64 -20.38 27.72
CA GLY A 561 9.05 -20.66 28.06
C GLY A 561 9.98 -20.95 26.86
N LEU A 562 9.41 -21.34 25.71
CA LEU A 562 10.08 -21.49 24.41
C LEU A 562 9.43 -20.57 23.37
N GLY A 563 9.04 -19.36 23.80
CA GLY A 563 8.28 -18.45 22.98
C GLY A 563 8.98 -18.06 21.68
N ALA A 564 8.21 -17.92 20.59
CA ALA A 564 8.71 -17.39 19.35
C ALA A 564 9.20 -15.95 19.57
N ALA A 565 10.28 -15.57 18.87
CA ALA A 565 10.75 -14.18 18.95
C ALA A 565 9.77 -13.22 18.29
N ALA A 566 9.72 -12.01 18.81
CA ALA A 566 8.89 -10.95 18.27
C ALA A 566 9.22 -10.66 16.80
N PRO A 567 8.22 -10.53 15.91
CA PRO A 567 8.45 -10.19 14.51
C PRO A 567 9.13 -8.82 14.36
N GLU A 568 9.86 -8.63 13.28
CA GLU A 568 10.57 -7.38 13.03
C GLU A 568 9.64 -6.17 12.94
N CYS A 569 8.47 -6.36 12.33
CA CYS A 569 7.46 -5.31 12.19
C CYS A 569 6.87 -4.84 13.53
N HIS A 570 6.88 -5.71 14.55
CA HIS A 570 6.34 -5.40 15.88
C HIS A 570 7.27 -5.93 17.00
N PRO A 571 8.44 -5.32 17.22
CA PRO A 571 9.44 -5.84 18.18
C PRO A 571 8.95 -5.91 19.62
N GLN A 572 7.92 -5.16 19.99
CA GLN A 572 7.31 -5.18 21.35
C GLN A 572 5.99 -5.99 21.41
N LEU A 573 5.77 -6.90 20.46
CA LEU A 573 4.55 -7.75 20.42
C LEU A 573 4.28 -8.49 21.74
N PRO A 574 5.25 -9.16 22.39
CA PRO A 574 4.99 -9.86 23.65
C PRO A 574 4.46 -8.95 24.75
N GLN A 575 4.98 -7.72 24.84
CA GLN A 575 4.54 -6.73 25.83
C GLN A 575 3.12 -6.23 25.55
N HIS A 576 2.76 -6.07 24.27
CA HIS A 576 1.40 -5.68 23.90
C HIS A 576 0.40 -6.82 24.09
N ILE A 577 0.81 -8.08 23.96
CA ILE A 577 -0.01 -9.25 24.34
C ILE A 577 -0.31 -9.20 25.84
N GLU A 578 0.71 -8.98 26.69
CA GLU A 578 0.52 -8.86 28.14
C GLU A 578 -0.40 -7.68 28.50
N LEU A 579 -0.28 -6.55 27.81
CA LEU A 579 -1.14 -5.40 27.98
C LEU A 579 -2.62 -5.76 27.70
N GLN A 580 -2.90 -6.41 26.57
CA GLN A 580 -4.27 -6.79 26.21
C GLN A 580 -4.83 -7.89 27.14
N ARG A 581 -3.97 -8.77 27.65
CA ARG A 581 -4.37 -9.72 28.70
C ARG A 581 -4.79 -9.02 29.98
N ALA A 582 -4.04 -8.01 30.40
CA ALA A 582 -4.41 -7.23 31.58
C ALA A 582 -5.75 -6.50 31.37
N VAL A 583 -6.03 -5.99 30.17
CA VAL A 583 -7.32 -5.40 29.83
C VAL A 583 -8.44 -6.45 29.87
N LEU A 584 -8.19 -7.66 29.34
CA LEU A 584 -9.13 -8.77 29.38
C LEU A 584 -9.47 -9.17 30.83
N GLU A 585 -8.44 -9.37 31.68
CA GLU A 585 -8.59 -9.71 33.12
C GLU A 585 -9.42 -8.63 33.85
N ARG A 586 -9.16 -7.35 33.55
CA ARG A 586 -9.96 -6.24 34.10
C ARG A 586 -11.43 -6.31 33.67
N ILE A 587 -11.73 -6.63 32.43
CA ILE A 587 -13.10 -6.74 31.92
C ILE A 587 -13.79 -7.97 32.48
N GLN A 588 -13.08 -9.06 32.72
CA GLN A 588 -13.60 -10.29 33.36
C GLN A 588 -13.82 -10.16 34.91
N GLY A 589 -13.32 -9.07 35.51
CA GLY A 589 -13.42 -8.82 36.93
C GLY A 589 -12.29 -9.43 37.77
N ASP A 590 -11.24 -9.98 37.15
CA ASP A 590 -10.03 -10.40 37.88
C ASP A 590 -9.07 -9.21 38.02
N GLU A 591 -9.50 -8.29 38.89
CA GLU A 591 -8.78 -7.02 39.11
C GLU A 591 -7.39 -7.25 39.70
N ALA A 592 -7.19 -8.28 40.53
CA ALA A 592 -5.90 -8.57 41.15
C ALA A 592 -4.86 -9.05 40.14
N ALA A 593 -5.24 -9.94 39.23
CA ALA A 593 -4.36 -10.40 38.14
C ALA A 593 -4.03 -9.26 37.19
N SER A 594 -5.01 -8.43 36.83
CA SER A 594 -4.82 -7.24 35.98
C SER A 594 -3.84 -6.25 36.63
N GLU A 595 -4.03 -5.92 37.90
CA GLU A 595 -3.17 -4.99 38.65
C GLU A 595 -1.72 -5.49 38.70
N GLN A 596 -1.52 -6.75 39.04
CA GLN A 596 -0.20 -7.37 39.10
C GLN A 596 0.53 -7.32 37.70
N ARG A 597 -0.22 -7.65 36.65
CA ARG A 597 0.32 -7.67 35.29
C ARG A 597 0.69 -6.28 34.79
N LEU A 598 -0.17 -5.28 35.03
CA LEU A 598 0.09 -3.90 34.67
C LEU A 598 1.26 -3.29 35.42
N GLN A 599 1.41 -3.59 36.71
CA GLN A 599 2.56 -3.14 37.50
C GLN A 599 3.87 -3.75 37.01
N ALA A 600 3.87 -5.08 36.75
CA ALA A 600 5.04 -5.75 36.18
C ALA A 600 5.43 -5.19 34.82
N LEU A 601 4.45 -4.86 33.97
CA LEU A 601 4.67 -4.26 32.65
C LEU A 601 5.21 -2.84 32.77
N GLU A 602 4.66 -2.01 33.68
CA GLU A 602 5.15 -0.65 33.96
C GLU A 602 6.59 -0.68 34.43
N GLN A 603 6.91 -1.55 35.40
CA GLN A 603 8.25 -1.66 35.95
C GLN A 603 9.27 -2.05 34.86
N ARG A 604 8.96 -3.10 34.08
CA ARG A 604 9.83 -3.55 32.98
C ARG A 604 10.01 -2.45 31.93
N ALA A 605 8.94 -1.76 31.56
CA ALA A 605 9.00 -0.65 30.59
C ALA A 605 9.86 0.52 31.11
N GLN A 606 9.83 0.75 32.43
CA GLN A 606 10.69 1.76 33.07
C GLN A 606 12.17 1.36 33.04
N GLU A 607 12.48 0.10 33.34
CA GLU A 607 13.85 -0.43 33.35
C GLU A 607 14.52 -0.32 31.96
N VAL A 608 13.78 -0.62 30.89
CA VAL A 608 14.28 -0.55 29.51
C VAL A 608 14.09 0.83 28.86
N GLY A 609 13.48 1.79 29.53
CA GLY A 609 13.22 3.13 29.00
C GLY A 609 12.14 3.22 27.95
N ALA A 610 11.25 2.22 27.82
CA ALA A 610 10.12 2.16 26.89
C ALA A 610 8.94 3.02 27.37
N GLN A 611 9.11 4.35 27.33
CA GLN A 611 8.17 5.29 27.95
C GLN A 611 6.76 5.27 27.34
N LEU A 612 6.62 4.99 26.01
CA LEU A 612 5.29 4.88 25.41
C LEU A 612 4.51 3.69 26.01
N LEU A 613 5.13 2.53 26.08
CA LEU A 613 4.53 1.33 26.68
C LEU A 613 4.22 1.54 28.17
N ARG A 614 5.13 2.18 28.89
CA ARG A 614 4.94 2.58 30.28
C ARG A 614 3.70 3.46 30.43
N LEU A 615 3.56 4.51 29.60
CA LEU A 615 2.42 5.41 29.62
C LEU A 615 1.10 4.66 29.36
N ILE A 616 1.08 3.73 28.39
CA ILE A 616 -0.10 2.91 28.12
C ILE A 616 -0.46 2.05 29.35
N ALA A 617 0.52 1.39 29.98
CA ALA A 617 0.29 0.60 31.18
C ALA A 617 -0.27 1.45 32.34
N MET A 618 0.30 2.64 32.56
CA MET A 618 -0.15 3.57 33.60
C MET A 618 -1.61 4.04 33.37
N THR A 619 -2.00 4.35 32.12
CA THR A 619 -3.38 4.76 31.83
C THR A 619 -4.39 3.63 32.06
N GLN A 620 -4.03 2.39 31.79
CA GLN A 620 -4.85 1.21 32.13
C GLN A 620 -4.94 0.99 33.65
N GLN A 621 -3.84 1.19 34.38
CA GLN A 621 -3.87 1.12 35.87
C GLN A 621 -4.77 2.20 36.44
N ILE A 622 -4.75 3.44 35.89
CA ILE A 622 -5.66 4.50 36.35
C ILE A 622 -7.11 4.08 36.15
N ALA A 623 -7.47 3.52 34.98
CA ALA A 623 -8.83 3.02 34.75
C ALA A 623 -9.23 1.93 35.76
N LEU A 624 -8.32 1.00 36.02
CA LEU A 624 -8.55 -0.07 37.04
C LEU A 624 -8.77 0.51 38.45
N LEU A 625 -7.89 1.43 38.89
CA LEU A 625 -8.00 2.06 40.24
C LEU A 625 -9.31 2.86 40.38
N LEU A 626 -9.76 3.51 39.31
CA LEU A 626 -11.06 4.22 39.33
C LEU A 626 -12.24 3.26 39.43
N ASN A 627 -12.20 2.12 38.76
CA ASN A 627 -13.22 1.06 38.92
C ASN A 627 -13.27 0.52 40.36
N GLN A 628 -12.12 0.45 41.05
CA GLN A 628 -11.99 0.07 42.44
C GLN A 628 -12.37 1.18 43.46
N GLY A 629 -12.66 2.41 42.97
CA GLY A 629 -12.92 3.56 43.84
C GLY A 629 -11.66 4.20 44.47
N ARG A 630 -10.45 3.78 44.11
CA ARG A 630 -9.15 4.26 44.65
C ARG A 630 -8.73 5.54 44.00
N GLN A 631 -9.48 6.62 44.16
CA GLN A 631 -9.31 7.88 43.43
C GLN A 631 -8.00 8.61 43.73
N ASP A 632 -7.48 8.57 44.97
CA ASP A 632 -6.23 9.25 45.35
C ASP A 632 -5.01 8.61 44.70
N GLU A 633 -5.00 7.28 44.60
CA GLU A 633 -3.94 6.56 43.93
C GLU A 633 -4.00 6.80 42.40
N ALA A 634 -5.22 6.77 41.84
CA ALA A 634 -5.44 7.10 40.44
C ALA A 634 -4.93 8.53 40.07
N ARG A 635 -5.18 9.50 40.98
CA ARG A 635 -4.70 10.87 40.83
C ARG A 635 -3.18 10.95 40.87
N THR A 636 -2.54 10.26 41.82
CA THR A 636 -1.08 10.22 41.92
C THR A 636 -0.45 9.64 40.66
N LEU A 637 -1.05 8.56 40.13
CA LEU A 637 -0.59 7.91 38.91
C LEU A 637 -0.83 8.79 37.67
N LEU A 638 -1.94 9.56 37.62
CA LEU A 638 -2.22 10.53 36.57
C LEU A 638 -1.12 11.60 36.48
N ILE A 639 -0.64 12.12 37.60
CA ILE A 639 0.47 13.11 37.63
C ILE A 639 1.71 12.52 36.98
N ARG A 640 2.06 11.30 37.31
CA ARG A 640 3.21 10.60 36.70
C ARG A 640 3.01 10.33 35.20
N SER A 641 1.81 9.95 34.79
CA SER A 641 1.50 9.69 33.38
C SER A 641 1.55 10.95 32.52
N VAL A 642 1.11 12.11 33.06
CA VAL A 642 1.23 13.42 32.39
C VAL A 642 2.69 13.79 32.19
N GLN A 643 3.55 13.54 33.17
CA GLN A 643 4.99 13.76 33.02
C GLN A 643 5.59 12.83 31.95
N ALA A 644 5.19 11.58 31.93
CA ALA A 644 5.62 10.60 30.91
C ALA A 644 5.13 10.94 29.50
N SER A 645 4.01 11.66 29.35
CA SER A 645 3.45 12.11 28.07
C SER A 645 4.11 13.37 27.50
N ALA A 646 5.10 13.95 28.18
CA ALA A 646 5.78 15.19 27.74
C ALA A 646 6.38 15.10 26.34
N GLY A 647 6.69 13.89 25.84
CA GLY A 647 7.13 13.62 24.47
C GLY A 647 6.02 13.72 23.41
N GLY A 648 4.76 13.99 23.78
CA GLY A 648 3.65 14.28 22.89
C GLY A 648 2.69 13.12 22.59
N ALA A 649 2.82 11.97 23.29
CA ALA A 649 1.86 10.85 23.18
C ALA A 649 0.57 11.16 23.95
N LEU A 650 -0.55 11.28 23.23
CA LEU A 650 -1.88 11.58 23.80
C LEU A 650 -2.86 10.42 23.69
N LEU A 651 -2.73 9.57 22.66
CA LEU A 651 -3.63 8.44 22.42
C LEU A 651 -3.79 7.50 23.63
N PRO A 652 -2.76 7.24 24.48
CA PRO A 652 -2.91 6.39 25.66
C PRO A 652 -4.00 6.85 26.66
N PHE A 653 -4.30 8.16 26.71
CA PHE A 653 -5.35 8.69 27.58
C PHE A 653 -6.76 8.39 27.08
N ARG A 654 -6.91 7.76 25.90
CA ARG A 654 -8.21 7.46 25.28
C ARG A 654 -9.07 6.58 26.20
N VAL A 655 -8.50 5.61 26.89
CA VAL A 655 -9.23 4.73 27.81
C VAL A 655 -9.93 5.54 28.90
N LEU A 656 -9.24 6.54 29.46
CA LEU A 656 -9.82 7.42 30.49
C LEU A 656 -10.87 8.37 29.91
N LEU A 657 -10.71 8.80 28.65
CA LEU A 657 -11.73 9.60 27.96
C LEU A 657 -12.98 8.78 27.64
N ALA A 658 -12.85 7.49 27.36
CA ALA A 658 -13.97 6.61 27.07
C ALA A 658 -14.70 6.17 28.33
N GLU A 659 -13.98 5.78 29.40
CA GLU A 659 -14.54 5.15 30.58
C GLU A 659 -14.77 6.14 31.73
N HIS A 660 -13.93 7.19 31.88
CA HIS A 660 -13.88 8.09 33.03
C HIS A 660 -13.73 9.57 32.64
N SER A 661 -14.43 10.01 31.59
CA SER A 661 -14.27 11.36 31.00
C SER A 661 -14.54 12.49 32.01
N GLN A 662 -15.57 12.35 32.86
CA GLN A 662 -15.93 13.36 33.85
C GLN A 662 -14.82 13.50 34.89
N TRP A 663 -14.37 12.37 35.47
CA TRP A 663 -13.29 12.39 36.45
C TRP A 663 -12.00 12.99 35.88
N LEU A 664 -11.61 12.57 34.67
CA LEU A 664 -10.43 13.12 34.01
C LEU A 664 -10.56 14.64 33.79
N HIS A 665 -11.74 15.11 33.38
CA HIS A 665 -12.00 16.53 33.20
C HIS A 665 -11.82 17.30 34.49
N GLU A 666 -12.39 16.83 35.62
CA GLU A 666 -12.29 17.46 36.93
C GLU A 666 -10.82 17.55 37.40
N GLN A 667 -10.03 16.47 37.19
CA GLN A 667 -8.62 16.48 37.53
C GLN A 667 -7.81 17.48 36.69
N LEU A 668 -8.07 17.54 35.41
CA LEU A 668 -7.37 18.42 34.46
C LEU A 668 -7.68 19.91 34.67
N LEU A 669 -8.79 20.25 35.32
CA LEU A 669 -9.13 21.64 35.70
C LEU A 669 -8.27 22.15 36.87
N GLN A 670 -7.74 21.26 37.71
CA GLN A 670 -6.89 21.60 38.85
C GLN A 670 -5.43 21.68 38.38
N ALA A 671 -4.78 22.84 38.47
CA ALA A 671 -3.36 23.00 38.04
C ALA A 671 -2.43 21.91 38.59
N PRO A 672 -1.43 21.37 37.86
CA PRO A 672 -0.55 22.01 36.86
C PRO A 672 -0.71 21.47 35.41
N PHE A 673 -1.87 20.96 35.02
CA PHE A 673 -2.05 20.13 33.82
C PHE A 673 -2.42 20.92 32.53
N CYS A 674 -2.26 22.24 32.52
CA CYS A 674 -2.80 23.12 31.47
C CYS A 674 -2.46 22.71 30.03
N LYS A 675 -1.26 22.20 29.76
CA LYS A 675 -0.87 21.82 28.37
C LYS A 675 -1.60 20.56 27.90
N LEU A 676 -1.64 19.51 28.71
CA LEU A 676 -2.35 18.28 28.41
C LEU A 676 -3.86 18.53 28.34
N CYS A 677 -4.40 19.30 29.30
CA CYS A 677 -5.80 19.68 29.34
C CYS A 677 -6.24 20.38 28.07
N ASN A 678 -5.48 21.37 27.61
CA ASN A 678 -5.78 22.10 26.38
C ASN A 678 -5.69 21.20 25.14
N ALA A 679 -4.68 20.34 25.05
CA ALA A 679 -4.52 19.41 23.94
C ALA A 679 -5.68 18.40 23.89
N LEU A 680 -6.10 17.83 25.01
CA LEU A 680 -7.22 16.88 25.07
C LEU A 680 -8.57 17.55 24.80
N ARG A 681 -8.81 18.78 25.34
CA ARG A 681 -10.03 19.55 25.06
C ARG A 681 -10.16 19.95 23.60
N GLU A 682 -9.08 20.37 22.98
CA GLU A 682 -9.05 20.73 21.57
C GLU A 682 -9.42 19.54 20.69
N LYS A 683 -8.90 18.36 21.03
CA LYS A 683 -9.08 17.16 20.20
C LYS A 683 -10.36 16.37 20.51
N PHE A 684 -10.91 16.47 21.72
CA PHE A 684 -12.13 15.78 22.15
C PHE A 684 -13.17 16.69 22.79
N PRO A 685 -13.65 17.72 22.07
CA PRO A 685 -14.63 18.67 22.63
C PRO A 685 -15.95 17.98 23.04
N ALA A 686 -16.31 16.87 22.41
CA ALA A 686 -17.51 16.10 22.75
C ALA A 686 -17.41 15.37 24.09
N CYS A 687 -16.23 14.90 24.49
CA CYS A 687 -16.01 14.19 25.76
C CYS A 687 -16.06 15.14 26.98
N PHE A 688 -15.96 16.45 26.75
CA PHE A 688 -15.98 17.49 27.79
C PHE A 688 -17.29 18.30 27.82
N LYS A 689 -18.32 17.90 27.06
CA LYS A 689 -19.66 18.44 27.20
C LYS A 689 -20.38 17.67 28.31
N PRO A 690 -21.15 18.33 29.20
CA PRO A 690 -21.99 17.63 30.17
C PRO A 690 -22.94 16.70 29.41
N ALA A 691 -22.99 15.43 29.80
CA ALA A 691 -23.83 14.42 29.19
C ALA A 691 -25.30 14.87 29.24
N ALA A 692 -25.92 15.04 28.08
CA ALA A 692 -27.37 15.00 28.01
C ALA A 692 -27.83 13.58 28.38
N PRO A 693 -28.93 13.39 29.12
CA PRO A 693 -29.35 12.06 29.53
C PRO A 693 -29.57 11.19 28.30
N GLU A 694 -28.78 10.11 28.18
CA GLU A 694 -28.89 9.14 27.11
C GLU A 694 -30.28 8.49 27.14
N ALA A 695 -31.03 8.69 26.06
CA ALA A 695 -32.14 7.83 25.72
C ALA A 695 -31.57 6.44 25.42
N ALA A 696 -31.95 5.46 26.21
CA ALA A 696 -31.58 4.07 26.07
C ALA A 696 -31.87 3.57 24.64
N HIS A 697 -30.84 3.38 23.83
CA HIS A 697 -30.95 2.66 22.57
C HIS A 697 -30.79 1.17 22.89
N GLY A 698 -31.91 0.47 22.72
CA GLY A 698 -32.04 -0.95 22.89
C GLY A 698 -31.09 -1.75 22.00
N SER A 699 -30.54 -2.75 22.60
CA SER A 699 -29.65 -3.80 22.10
C SER A 699 -30.06 -4.41 20.76
N ASP A 700 -29.34 -4.08 19.70
CA ASP A 700 -29.30 -4.87 18.45
C ASP A 700 -28.16 -5.92 18.47
N CYS A 701 -27.57 -6.21 19.62
CA CYS A 701 -26.55 -7.26 19.73
C CYS A 701 -27.18 -8.64 19.71
N LEU A 702 -26.55 -9.57 18.95
CA LEU A 702 -26.92 -10.99 18.98
C LEU A 702 -26.65 -11.56 20.37
N SER A 703 -27.60 -12.30 20.94
CA SER A 703 -27.37 -13.05 22.20
C SER A 703 -26.37 -14.18 21.96
N VAL A 704 -25.78 -14.70 23.06
CA VAL A 704 -24.85 -15.85 23.03
C VAL A 704 -25.47 -17.06 22.31
N ARG A 705 -26.79 -17.30 22.51
CA ARG A 705 -27.50 -18.38 21.82
C ARG A 705 -27.72 -18.11 20.33
N GLU A 706 -28.07 -16.90 19.96
CA GLU A 706 -28.20 -16.50 18.56
C GLU A 706 -26.85 -16.59 17.82
N LEU A 707 -25.77 -16.27 18.51
CA LEU A 707 -24.42 -16.40 17.97
C LEU A 707 -24.02 -17.86 17.73
N GLY A 708 -24.33 -18.75 18.69
CA GLY A 708 -24.10 -20.20 18.52
C GLY A 708 -24.89 -20.78 17.35
N VAL A 709 -26.12 -20.33 17.16
CA VAL A 709 -26.95 -20.71 15.98
C VAL A 709 -26.30 -20.17 14.70
N LEU A 710 -25.84 -18.93 14.68
CA LEU A 710 -25.21 -18.30 13.51
C LEU A 710 -23.88 -18.97 13.12
N GLN A 711 -23.08 -19.42 14.08
CA GLN A 711 -21.85 -20.18 13.86
C GLN A 711 -22.14 -21.52 13.16
N LEU A 712 -23.13 -22.25 13.62
CA LEU A 712 -23.54 -23.52 12.99
C LEU A 712 -24.16 -23.31 11.60
N ILE A 713 -24.85 -22.17 11.39
CA ILE A 713 -25.29 -21.75 10.06
C ILE A 713 -24.10 -21.50 9.13
N ALA A 714 -23.04 -20.87 9.62
CA ALA A 714 -21.84 -20.60 8.84
C ALA A 714 -21.04 -21.86 8.49
N GLN A 715 -21.14 -22.90 9.33
CA GLN A 715 -20.57 -24.22 9.09
C GLN A 715 -21.40 -25.06 8.10
N GLY A 716 -22.55 -24.55 7.63
CA GLY A 716 -23.40 -25.22 6.65
C GLY A 716 -24.46 -26.15 7.27
N CYS A 717 -24.61 -26.22 8.59
CA CYS A 717 -25.54 -27.09 9.27
C CYS A 717 -27.00 -26.74 8.93
N SER A 718 -27.84 -27.73 8.66
CA SER A 718 -29.29 -27.58 8.52
C SER A 718 -29.94 -27.22 9.87
N ASN A 719 -31.16 -26.69 9.85
CA ASN A 719 -31.88 -26.38 11.09
C ASN A 719 -32.12 -27.62 11.97
N GLN A 720 -32.20 -28.80 11.36
CA GLN A 720 -32.33 -30.07 12.08
C GLN A 720 -31.03 -30.40 12.84
N GLU A 721 -29.88 -30.31 12.18
CA GLU A 721 -28.56 -30.56 12.77
C GLU A 721 -28.24 -29.54 13.87
N ILE A 722 -28.63 -28.25 13.68
CA ILE A 722 -28.48 -27.22 14.72
C ILE A 722 -29.34 -27.54 15.92
N SER A 723 -30.56 -28.02 15.72
CA SER A 723 -31.47 -28.45 16.77
C SER A 723 -30.87 -29.58 17.62
N GLU A 724 -30.25 -30.56 16.95
CA GLU A 724 -29.59 -31.70 17.61
C GLU A 724 -28.32 -31.29 18.36
N GLN A 725 -27.48 -30.45 17.74
CA GLN A 725 -26.22 -30.02 18.36
C GLN A 725 -26.39 -29.06 19.54
N LEU A 726 -27.42 -28.22 19.52
CA LEU A 726 -27.69 -27.26 20.61
C LEU A 726 -28.72 -27.74 21.63
N PHE A 727 -29.29 -28.95 21.42
CA PHE A 727 -30.33 -29.54 22.26
C PHE A 727 -31.56 -28.62 22.45
N ILE A 728 -32.01 -27.97 21.35
CA ILE A 728 -33.19 -27.09 21.32
C ILE A 728 -34.16 -27.55 20.23
N SER A 729 -35.43 -27.13 20.33
CA SER A 729 -36.44 -27.54 19.35
C SER A 729 -36.16 -26.91 17.96
N LEU A 730 -36.56 -27.57 16.87
CA LEU A 730 -36.49 -27.07 15.53
C LEU A 730 -37.20 -25.71 15.36
N HIS A 731 -38.29 -25.51 16.11
CA HIS A 731 -39.04 -24.25 16.16
C HIS A 731 -38.17 -23.14 16.78
N THR A 732 -37.45 -23.43 17.86
CA THR A 732 -36.54 -22.50 18.52
C THR A 732 -35.39 -22.10 17.62
N VAL A 733 -34.83 -23.03 16.83
CA VAL A 733 -33.78 -22.72 15.82
C VAL A 733 -34.31 -21.75 14.77
N LYS A 734 -35.52 -21.99 14.24
CA LYS A 734 -36.15 -21.08 13.27
C LYS A 734 -36.41 -19.69 13.84
N THR A 735 -36.82 -19.60 15.11
CA THR A 735 -37.04 -18.33 15.80
C THR A 735 -35.72 -17.58 15.97
N HIS A 736 -34.63 -18.25 16.40
CA HIS A 736 -33.32 -17.64 16.50
C HIS A 736 -32.81 -17.17 15.14
N ALA A 737 -32.94 -17.97 14.08
CA ALA A 737 -32.55 -17.58 12.72
C ALA A 737 -33.32 -16.33 12.21
N SER A 738 -34.63 -16.23 12.53
CA SER A 738 -35.44 -15.06 12.21
C SER A 738 -34.97 -13.81 12.98
N HIS A 739 -34.68 -13.94 14.29
CA HIS A 739 -34.16 -12.85 15.09
C HIS A 739 -32.77 -12.41 14.64
N ILE A 740 -31.88 -13.36 14.26
CA ILE A 740 -30.57 -13.08 13.70
C ILE A 740 -30.72 -12.25 12.42
N ASN A 741 -31.58 -12.69 11.49
CA ASN A 741 -31.82 -11.96 10.25
C ASN A 741 -32.35 -10.55 10.51
N SER A 742 -33.30 -10.39 11.43
CA SER A 742 -33.85 -9.08 11.81
C SER A 742 -32.78 -8.16 12.42
N LYS A 743 -32.00 -8.68 13.37
CA LYS A 743 -30.93 -7.91 14.04
C LYS A 743 -29.76 -7.55 13.13
N LEU A 744 -29.48 -8.38 12.12
CA LEU A 744 -28.43 -8.11 11.13
C LEU A 744 -28.95 -7.31 9.92
N GLY A 745 -30.27 -7.02 9.84
CA GLY A 745 -30.88 -6.27 8.77
C GLY A 745 -30.85 -7.00 7.42
N VAL A 746 -31.02 -8.35 7.42
CA VAL A 746 -30.94 -9.20 6.21
C VAL A 746 -32.15 -10.12 6.10
N GLU A 747 -32.45 -10.55 4.89
CA GLU A 747 -33.61 -11.43 4.65
C GLU A 747 -33.27 -12.92 4.53
N ARG A 748 -32.03 -13.26 4.17
CA ARG A 748 -31.59 -14.62 3.88
C ARG A 748 -30.46 -15.08 4.79
N ARG A 749 -30.45 -16.38 5.13
CA ARG A 749 -29.42 -16.97 6.02
C ARG A 749 -27.99 -16.84 5.47
N THR A 750 -27.81 -16.90 4.17
CA THR A 750 -26.50 -16.69 3.52
C THR A 750 -26.02 -15.24 3.64
N GLN A 751 -26.95 -14.29 3.54
CA GLN A 751 -26.68 -12.88 3.79
C GLN A 751 -26.34 -12.61 5.27
N ALA A 752 -26.98 -13.34 6.20
CA ALA A 752 -26.66 -13.24 7.62
C ALA A 752 -25.22 -13.68 7.90
N VAL A 753 -24.75 -14.76 7.27
CA VAL A 753 -23.36 -15.22 7.39
C VAL A 753 -22.38 -14.19 6.79
N ALA A 754 -22.65 -13.69 5.58
CA ALA A 754 -21.83 -12.69 4.94
C ALA A 754 -21.76 -11.39 5.78
N ARG A 755 -22.91 -10.92 6.26
CA ARG A 755 -22.99 -9.71 7.10
C ARG A 755 -22.28 -9.91 8.44
N ALA A 756 -22.41 -11.09 9.05
CA ALA A 756 -21.75 -11.43 10.29
C ALA A 756 -20.21 -11.51 10.14
N LYS A 757 -19.71 -12.00 9.01
CA LYS A 757 -18.27 -11.96 8.68
C LYS A 757 -17.77 -10.52 8.55
N ILE A 758 -18.50 -9.66 7.86
CA ILE A 758 -18.18 -8.22 7.73
C ILE A 758 -18.16 -7.53 9.10
N LEU A 759 -19.08 -7.90 10.00
CA LEU A 759 -19.16 -7.34 11.35
C LEU A 759 -18.18 -8.00 12.36
N GLY A 760 -17.34 -8.93 11.91
CA GLY A 760 -16.40 -9.67 12.77
C GLY A 760 -17.08 -10.59 13.79
N LEU A 761 -18.34 -10.96 13.57
CA LEU A 761 -19.12 -11.83 14.45
C LEU A 761 -18.84 -13.32 14.21
N LEU A 762 -18.26 -13.66 13.08
CA LEU A 762 -17.80 -14.99 12.67
C LEU A 762 -16.34 -14.91 12.27
N GLY A 763 -15.54 -15.85 12.73
CA GLY A 763 -14.13 -15.97 12.35
C GLY A 763 -13.96 -16.57 10.96
#